data_6e5bf6c48a9aeb7d87b401b554f9fa74
#
_entry.id   6e5bf6c48a9aeb7d87b401b554f9fa74
#
_cell.length_a   1.000
_cell.length_b   1.000
_cell.length_c   1.000
_cell.angle_alpha   90.00
_cell.angle_beta   90.00
_cell.angle_gamma   90.00
#
_symmetry.space_group_name_H-M   'P 1'
#
loop_
_entity.id
_entity.type
_entity.pdbx_description
1 polymer ?
#
loop_
_entity_poly.entity_id
_entity_poly.type
_entity_poly.pdbx_seq_one_letter_code
_entity_poly.pdbx_strand_id
1 'polypeptide(L)'
;MKVKSLVVLSFLVACALNPVLAQDKNATVLSVDGEPTSLEEFENIFRKNNRDSAISQQSLDEYMELFINFKLKVKEAREAGLDTVKKFKTELDGYRNQLARPYLTDTDKLNDLMREAYQNQTQEVRAMHILIKADANATPADTLKAYNKTMAIRERLMKGEDFASLAKAVSEDPSAKDNGGDLGYFTAFQMVYPFEKAAYDTKVGEVSMPVRTRYGYHLIKVVDKRSARGEIHVAHIVVKPKSETDGEANAQTKINEIYQKSLSGESTFEDLASKFSDDPTSAKKGGELAWFGTGKMVIEFEDAAYSLKNNGDVSQPFKTSFGWHIVKRLDYKPLPSFESMEKELKNKVSKDSRAEQTRKSFVEKLKKEYAYTIDEAELAKLVEKADSNAFEGKLYVNKKSLEKPLISMTGLTITVNDFNEYMRTKGRSKPTMSPADFVKTSALKLGEDKLLQLEDARLEEKHTAFRLLMKEYREGILLFEMTDQMVWSKAVKDTAGLAAYYESNKENFKWPERANVIMYTCSSPEIAKKTRKMLNAGKDKSTIAGELNQESQLNLQVQEGVFAREDNALLDKTTWKVGISEDIADNGQIVIVQFKEIISPTIKKLDEARGMITSEYQTYLEQQWITEMRAEHKYQVNKEVLYTIH
;
A
#
# COMPACT_ATOMS: atom_id res chain seq x y z
N MET A 1 53.40 -56.99 -44.39
CA MET A 1 53.07 -56.81 -45.77
C MET A 1 51.62 -56.83 -45.96
N LYS A 2 51.04 -55.91 -46.64
CA LYS A 2 49.64 -55.53 -46.89
C LYS A 2 49.08 -54.56 -45.85
N VAL A 3 49.23 -53.30 -46.18
CA VAL A 3 48.54 -52.13 -45.63
C VAL A 3 47.08 -52.19 -46.04
N LYS A 4 46.13 -52.14 -45.08
CA LYS A 4 44.72 -51.95 -45.36
C LYS A 4 44.38 -50.50 -45.02
N SER A 5 44.10 -49.73 -46.05
CA SER A 5 43.53 -48.33 -45.95
C SER A 5 42.12 -48.40 -45.33
N LEU A 6 41.93 -47.66 -44.25
CA LEU A 6 40.61 -47.41 -43.65
C LEU A 6 40.12 -46.06 -44.16
N VAL A 7 39.07 -46.09 -45.00
CA VAL A 7 38.37 -44.92 -45.49
C VAL A 7 37.42 -44.48 -44.38
N VAL A 8 37.72 -43.32 -43.77
CA VAL A 8 36.82 -42.65 -42.81
C VAL A 8 35.85 -41.79 -43.62
N LEU A 9 34.58 -42.22 -43.68
CA LEU A 9 33.50 -41.49 -44.28
C LEU A 9 32.98 -40.42 -43.27
N SER A 10 33.36 -39.16 -43.46
CA SER A 10 32.92 -38.04 -42.67
C SER A 10 31.48 -37.69 -43.08
N PHE A 11 30.49 -38.02 -42.24
CA PHE A 11 29.16 -37.49 -42.35
C PHE A 11 29.13 -36.02 -41.85
N LEU A 12 29.10 -35.07 -42.76
CA LEU A 12 28.78 -33.67 -42.48
C LEU A 12 27.28 -33.60 -42.19
N VAL A 13 26.91 -33.60 -40.90
CA VAL A 13 25.57 -33.15 -40.47
C VAL A 13 25.53 -31.63 -40.60
N ALA A 14 24.93 -31.14 -41.68
CA ALA A 14 24.55 -29.73 -41.81
C ALA A 14 23.41 -29.46 -40.82
N CYS A 15 23.75 -29.01 -39.61
CA CYS A 15 22.79 -28.35 -38.75
C CYS A 15 22.35 -27.05 -39.45
N ALA A 16 21.16 -27.10 -40.07
CA ALA A 16 20.47 -25.89 -40.47
C ALA A 16 20.19 -25.08 -39.17
N LEU A 17 21.09 -24.17 -38.84
CA LEU A 17 20.80 -23.08 -37.91
C LEU A 17 19.74 -22.22 -38.60
N ASN A 18 18.46 -22.46 -38.29
CA ASN A 18 17.46 -21.45 -38.52
C ASN A 18 17.90 -20.24 -37.68
N PRO A 19 18.21 -19.10 -38.28
CA PRO A 19 18.39 -17.90 -37.49
C PRO A 19 17.02 -17.63 -36.86
N VAL A 20 16.91 -17.75 -35.56
CA VAL A 20 15.85 -17.11 -34.80
C VAL A 20 16.04 -15.61 -35.09
N LEU A 21 15.36 -15.10 -36.11
CA LEU A 21 15.30 -13.70 -36.42
C LEU A 21 14.83 -13.02 -35.13
N ALA A 22 15.67 -12.18 -34.54
CA ALA A 22 15.28 -11.38 -33.39
C ALA A 22 14.00 -10.64 -33.79
N GLN A 23 12.93 -10.86 -33.04
CA GLN A 23 11.63 -10.27 -33.26
C GLN A 23 11.77 -8.74 -33.28
N ASP A 24 11.44 -8.10 -34.40
CA ASP A 24 11.44 -6.63 -34.46
C ASP A 24 10.24 -6.09 -33.68
N LYS A 25 10.47 -5.77 -32.43
CA LYS A 25 9.46 -5.23 -31.52
C LYS A 25 8.85 -3.91 -31.97
N ASN A 26 9.55 -3.16 -32.84
CA ASN A 26 9.08 -1.90 -33.42
C ASN A 26 8.24 -2.12 -34.69
N ALA A 27 8.18 -3.34 -35.22
CA ALA A 27 7.37 -3.63 -36.39
C ALA A 27 5.91 -3.24 -36.16
N THR A 28 5.28 -2.64 -37.17
CA THR A 28 3.88 -2.24 -37.10
C THR A 28 2.98 -3.48 -37.21
N VAL A 29 2.18 -3.73 -36.16
CA VAL A 29 1.21 -4.85 -36.12
C VAL A 29 -0.20 -4.39 -36.49
N LEU A 30 -0.55 -3.14 -36.18
CA LEU A 30 -1.83 -2.50 -36.52
C LEU A 30 -1.56 -1.07 -36.97
N SER A 31 -2.30 -0.61 -37.97
CA SER A 31 -2.35 0.81 -38.35
C SER A 31 -3.81 1.25 -38.40
N VAL A 32 -4.14 2.41 -37.80
CA VAL A 32 -5.45 3.05 -37.86
C VAL A 32 -5.26 4.44 -38.48
N ASP A 33 -5.86 4.69 -39.63
CA ASP A 33 -5.70 5.92 -40.45
C ASP A 33 -4.23 6.33 -40.65
N GLY A 34 -3.35 5.34 -40.79
CA GLY A 34 -1.91 5.57 -40.96
C GLY A 34 -1.14 5.75 -39.63
N GLU A 35 -1.79 5.82 -38.48
CA GLU A 35 -1.11 5.83 -37.17
C GLU A 35 -0.68 4.40 -36.80
N PRO A 36 0.64 4.11 -36.68
CA PRO A 36 1.12 2.76 -36.41
C PRO A 36 1.04 2.41 -34.92
N THR A 37 0.72 1.14 -34.65
CA THR A 37 0.90 0.49 -33.36
C THR A 37 1.97 -0.59 -33.49
N SER A 38 2.98 -0.53 -32.62
CA SER A 38 4.08 -1.50 -32.66
C SER A 38 3.68 -2.84 -32.07
N LEU A 39 4.41 -3.89 -32.47
CA LEU A 39 4.29 -5.23 -31.90
C LEU A 39 4.54 -5.21 -30.38
N GLU A 40 5.53 -4.47 -29.90
CA GLU A 40 5.84 -4.35 -28.47
C GLU A 40 4.66 -3.80 -27.66
N GLU A 41 3.97 -2.78 -28.19
CA GLU A 41 2.80 -2.21 -27.54
C GLU A 41 1.64 -3.20 -27.45
N PHE A 42 1.32 -3.85 -28.57
CA PHE A 42 0.27 -4.87 -28.61
C PHE A 42 0.59 -6.05 -27.68
N GLU A 43 1.79 -6.60 -27.79
CA GLU A 43 2.24 -7.75 -26.99
C GLU A 43 2.20 -7.46 -25.48
N ASN A 44 2.62 -6.25 -25.08
CA ASN A 44 2.60 -5.83 -23.67
C ASN A 44 1.18 -5.84 -23.09
N ILE A 45 0.21 -5.32 -23.83
CA ILE A 45 -1.20 -5.27 -23.41
C ILE A 45 -1.83 -6.66 -23.49
N PHE A 46 -1.56 -7.42 -24.57
CA PHE A 46 -2.06 -8.78 -24.75
C PHE A 46 -1.64 -9.69 -23.57
N ARG A 47 -0.33 -9.72 -23.24
CA ARG A 47 0.19 -10.57 -22.15
C ARG A 47 -0.33 -10.19 -20.78
N LYS A 48 -0.59 -8.91 -20.52
CA LYS A 48 -1.21 -8.47 -19.27
C LYS A 48 -2.62 -9.04 -19.07
N ASN A 49 -3.39 -9.10 -20.15
CA ASN A 49 -4.80 -9.50 -20.11
C ASN A 49 -5.00 -11.01 -20.28
N ASN A 50 -3.97 -11.74 -20.75
CA ASN A 50 -4.04 -13.16 -21.06
C ASN A 50 -2.94 -13.97 -20.36
N ARG A 51 -2.72 -13.74 -19.06
CA ARG A 51 -1.61 -14.33 -18.28
C ARG A 51 -1.61 -15.84 -18.23
N ASP A 52 -2.79 -16.46 -18.18
CA ASP A 52 -2.98 -17.89 -17.98
C ASP A 52 -3.45 -18.63 -19.26
N SER A 53 -3.52 -17.93 -20.40
CA SER A 53 -4.01 -18.49 -21.66
C SER A 53 -2.87 -18.94 -22.56
N ALA A 54 -3.01 -20.11 -23.18
CA ALA A 54 -2.08 -20.54 -24.22
C ALA A 54 -2.16 -19.58 -25.42
N ILE A 55 -1.00 -19.13 -25.90
CA ILE A 55 -0.91 -18.26 -27.08
C ILE A 55 -1.16 -19.11 -28.30
N SER A 56 -2.16 -18.75 -29.09
CA SER A 56 -2.51 -19.36 -30.37
C SER A 56 -2.87 -18.29 -31.38
N GLN A 57 -2.83 -18.60 -32.67
CA GLN A 57 -3.27 -17.67 -33.71
C GLN A 57 -4.71 -17.22 -33.49
N GLN A 58 -5.58 -18.16 -33.08
CA GLN A 58 -6.98 -17.84 -32.77
C GLN A 58 -7.09 -16.82 -31.62
N SER A 59 -6.39 -17.03 -30.50
CA SER A 59 -6.42 -16.09 -29.36
C SER A 59 -5.83 -14.72 -29.72
N LEU A 60 -4.83 -14.68 -30.59
CA LEU A 60 -4.26 -13.44 -31.11
C LEU A 60 -5.25 -12.70 -32.02
N ASP A 61 -5.94 -13.40 -32.93
CA ASP A 61 -6.95 -12.81 -33.81
C ASP A 61 -8.15 -12.28 -33.01
N GLU A 62 -8.70 -13.08 -32.08
CA GLU A 62 -9.80 -12.64 -31.21
C GLU A 62 -9.44 -11.40 -30.40
N TYR A 63 -8.25 -11.37 -29.83
CA TYR A 63 -7.80 -10.22 -29.07
C TYR A 63 -7.50 -9.00 -29.95
N MET A 64 -7.00 -9.21 -31.17
CA MET A 64 -6.78 -8.14 -32.14
C MET A 64 -8.08 -7.40 -32.51
N GLU A 65 -9.20 -8.13 -32.63
CA GLU A 65 -10.51 -7.51 -32.88
C GLU A 65 -10.94 -6.57 -31.73
N LEU A 66 -10.71 -6.98 -30.48
CA LEU A 66 -10.95 -6.12 -29.32
C LEU A 66 -9.99 -4.92 -29.30
N PHE A 67 -8.75 -5.15 -29.66
CA PHE A 67 -7.71 -4.12 -29.69
C PHE A 67 -7.96 -3.08 -30.79
N ILE A 68 -8.47 -3.48 -31.96
CA ILE A 68 -8.90 -2.56 -33.01
C ILE A 68 -9.99 -1.63 -32.47
N ASN A 69 -11.05 -2.19 -31.84
CA ASN A 69 -12.13 -1.39 -31.27
C ASN A 69 -11.62 -0.42 -30.19
N PHE A 70 -10.69 -0.88 -29.36
CA PHE A 70 -10.00 -0.02 -28.39
C PHE A 70 -9.28 1.17 -29.06
N LYS A 71 -8.48 0.92 -30.08
CA LYS A 71 -7.75 1.95 -30.81
C LYS A 71 -8.66 2.94 -31.55
N LEU A 72 -9.75 2.46 -32.11
CA LEU A 72 -10.78 3.29 -32.73
C LEU A 72 -11.41 4.24 -31.71
N LYS A 73 -11.84 3.73 -30.56
CA LYS A 73 -12.43 4.54 -29.47
C LYS A 73 -11.46 5.61 -28.96
N VAL A 74 -10.16 5.26 -28.82
CA VAL A 74 -9.12 6.22 -28.41
C VAL A 74 -8.92 7.29 -29.47
N LYS A 75 -8.99 6.94 -30.75
CA LYS A 75 -8.87 7.90 -31.85
C LYS A 75 -10.03 8.90 -31.84
N GLU A 76 -11.26 8.44 -31.77
CA GLU A 76 -12.45 9.26 -31.61
C GLU A 76 -12.34 10.24 -30.41
N ALA A 77 -11.86 9.73 -29.27
CA ALA A 77 -11.66 10.55 -28.08
C ALA A 77 -10.65 11.69 -28.33
N ARG A 78 -9.58 11.44 -29.11
CA ARG A 78 -8.61 12.47 -29.48
C ARG A 78 -9.19 13.47 -30.48
N GLU A 79 -9.93 13.00 -31.47
CA GLU A 79 -10.60 13.87 -32.45
C GLU A 79 -11.66 14.77 -31.78
N ALA A 80 -12.34 14.24 -30.74
CA ALA A 80 -13.21 15.03 -29.87
C ALA A 80 -12.46 16.00 -28.94
N GLY A 81 -11.12 16.00 -28.93
CA GLY A 81 -10.27 16.89 -28.14
C GLY A 81 -10.23 16.56 -26.63
N LEU A 82 -10.64 15.35 -26.22
CA LEU A 82 -10.68 14.95 -24.81
C LEU A 82 -9.31 14.93 -24.14
N ASP A 83 -8.23 14.72 -24.90
CA ASP A 83 -6.84 14.78 -24.43
C ASP A 83 -6.34 16.20 -24.12
N THR A 84 -7.08 17.24 -24.55
CA THR A 84 -6.71 18.64 -24.34
C THR A 84 -7.37 19.25 -23.09
N VAL A 85 -8.42 18.64 -22.56
CA VAL A 85 -9.18 19.17 -21.42
C VAL A 85 -8.37 19.13 -20.11
N LYS A 86 -8.61 20.12 -19.24
CA LYS A 86 -7.87 20.25 -17.97
C LYS A 86 -8.01 19.02 -17.05
N LYS A 87 -9.21 18.42 -17.00
CA LYS A 87 -9.48 17.20 -16.20
C LYS A 87 -8.53 16.08 -16.59
N PHE A 88 -8.46 15.78 -17.90
CA PHE A 88 -7.60 14.74 -18.45
C PHE A 88 -6.12 14.98 -18.09
N LYS A 89 -5.62 16.21 -18.35
CA LYS A 89 -4.22 16.55 -18.06
C LYS A 89 -3.89 16.39 -16.60
N THR A 90 -4.76 16.88 -15.70
CA THR A 90 -4.53 16.78 -14.25
C THR A 90 -4.52 15.32 -13.77
N GLU A 91 -5.41 14.49 -14.31
CA GLU A 91 -5.50 13.07 -13.96
C GLU A 91 -4.27 12.30 -14.46
N LEU A 92 -3.89 12.50 -15.74
CA LEU A 92 -2.71 11.87 -16.33
C LEU A 92 -1.43 12.28 -15.60
N ASP A 93 -1.26 13.57 -15.25
CA ASP A 93 -0.13 14.08 -14.49
C ASP A 93 -0.09 13.43 -13.08
N GLY A 94 -1.24 13.22 -12.46
CA GLY A 94 -1.35 12.52 -11.19
C GLY A 94 -0.80 11.09 -11.27
N TYR A 95 -1.21 10.32 -12.27
CA TYR A 95 -0.70 8.97 -12.51
C TYR A 95 0.78 8.98 -12.86
N ARG A 96 1.21 9.89 -13.76
CA ARG A 96 2.61 10.03 -14.16
C ARG A 96 3.52 10.25 -12.95
N ASN A 97 3.15 11.16 -12.06
CA ASN A 97 3.92 11.45 -10.85
C ASN A 97 4.06 10.23 -9.91
N GLN A 98 3.05 9.37 -9.85
CA GLN A 98 3.12 8.13 -9.06
C GLN A 98 4.01 7.08 -9.73
N LEU A 99 3.85 6.91 -11.05
CA LEU A 99 4.57 5.91 -11.84
C LEU A 99 6.05 6.26 -12.06
N ALA A 100 6.40 7.56 -12.05
CA ALA A 100 7.77 8.04 -12.19
C ALA A 100 8.64 7.77 -10.96
N ARG A 101 8.06 7.69 -9.75
CA ARG A 101 8.82 7.57 -8.48
C ARG A 101 9.85 6.45 -8.46
N PRO A 102 9.57 5.21 -8.90
CA PRO A 102 10.56 4.14 -8.93
C PRO A 102 11.77 4.46 -9.83
N TYR A 103 11.54 5.18 -10.93
CA TYR A 103 12.58 5.57 -11.88
C TYR A 103 13.44 6.75 -11.41
N LEU A 104 12.91 7.55 -10.47
CA LEU A 104 13.60 8.69 -9.85
C LEU A 104 14.21 8.30 -8.48
N THR A 105 14.48 7.03 -8.29
CA THR A 105 15.04 6.48 -7.05
C THR A 105 16.21 5.55 -7.37
N ASP A 106 17.30 5.67 -6.62
CA ASP A 106 18.39 4.68 -6.70
C ASP A 106 17.93 3.36 -6.07
N THR A 107 17.43 2.46 -6.91
CA THR A 107 16.89 1.15 -6.49
C THR A 107 17.97 0.28 -5.85
N ASP A 108 19.21 0.31 -6.34
CA ASP A 108 20.31 -0.47 -5.79
C ASP A 108 20.59 0.00 -4.36
N LYS A 109 20.74 1.32 -4.18
CA LYS A 109 20.96 1.91 -2.86
C LYS A 109 19.79 1.66 -1.91
N LEU A 110 18.56 1.69 -2.41
CA LEU A 110 17.38 1.35 -1.62
C LEU A 110 17.42 -0.10 -1.15
N ASN A 111 17.76 -1.03 -2.03
CA ASN A 111 17.90 -2.45 -1.70
C ASN A 111 19.02 -2.69 -0.68
N ASP A 112 20.16 -2.01 -0.81
CA ASP A 112 21.25 -2.09 0.17
C ASP A 112 20.79 -1.62 1.55
N LEU A 113 20.07 -0.49 1.62
CA LEU A 113 19.53 0.04 2.88
C LEU A 113 18.44 -0.84 3.49
N MET A 114 17.64 -1.51 2.66
CA MET A 114 16.67 -2.51 3.14
C MET A 114 17.36 -3.73 3.74
N ARG A 115 18.41 -4.23 3.09
CA ARG A 115 19.22 -5.35 3.60
C ARG A 115 19.97 -4.99 4.88
N GLU A 116 20.58 -3.79 4.94
CA GLU A 116 21.21 -3.25 6.15
C GLU A 116 20.17 -3.16 7.29
N ALA A 117 19.01 -2.59 7.04
CA ALA A 117 17.95 -2.45 8.03
C ALA A 117 17.45 -3.82 8.53
N TYR A 118 17.28 -4.79 7.64
CA TYR A 118 16.92 -6.17 8.03
C TYR A 118 18.02 -6.82 8.86
N GLN A 119 19.27 -6.70 8.45
CA GLN A 119 20.39 -7.24 9.23
C GLN A 119 20.46 -6.62 10.63
N ASN A 120 20.21 -5.31 10.74
CA ASN A 120 20.11 -4.63 12.02
C ASN A 120 18.91 -5.13 12.85
N GLN A 121 17.79 -5.49 12.21
CA GLN A 121 16.67 -6.11 12.90
C GLN A 121 16.94 -7.52 13.43
N THR A 122 17.93 -8.24 12.90
CA THR A 122 18.31 -9.55 13.44
C THR A 122 19.08 -9.47 14.76
N GLN A 123 19.45 -8.25 15.18
CA GLN A 123 20.19 -7.99 16.41
C GLN A 123 19.51 -6.87 17.22
N GLU A 124 19.67 -6.93 18.52
CA GLU A 124 19.29 -5.87 19.46
C GLU A 124 20.57 -5.30 20.08
N VAL A 125 20.65 -3.97 20.12
CA VAL A 125 21.80 -3.24 20.65
C VAL A 125 21.37 -2.51 21.92
N ARG A 126 22.13 -2.71 23.02
CA ARG A 126 22.01 -1.86 24.21
C ARG A 126 23.10 -0.80 24.18
N ALA A 127 22.71 0.45 24.28
CA ALA A 127 23.66 1.54 24.23
C ALA A 127 23.34 2.63 25.25
N MET A 128 24.39 3.35 25.65
CA MET A 128 24.31 4.60 26.39
C MET A 128 24.71 5.76 25.48
N HIS A 129 24.13 6.94 25.69
CA HIS A 129 24.51 8.11 24.91
C HIS A 129 24.70 9.39 25.74
N ILE A 130 25.49 10.31 25.17
CA ILE A 130 25.62 11.71 25.63
C ILE A 130 25.26 12.60 24.44
N LEU A 131 24.32 13.52 24.60
CA LEU A 131 23.92 14.50 23.59
C LEU A 131 24.49 15.89 23.93
N ILE A 132 25.11 16.51 22.92
CA ILE A 132 25.37 17.94 22.89
C ILE A 132 24.53 18.56 21.79
N LYS A 133 23.56 19.39 22.16
CA LYS A 133 22.58 19.97 21.24
C LYS A 133 23.24 20.86 20.19
N ALA A 134 22.80 20.72 18.97
CA ALA A 134 23.05 21.63 17.86
C ALA A 134 21.88 21.51 16.89
N ASP A 135 21.24 22.62 16.60
CA ASP A 135 20.11 22.65 15.69
C ASP A 135 20.47 22.04 14.32
N ALA A 136 19.49 21.46 13.64
CA ALA A 136 19.69 20.93 12.29
C ALA A 136 20.24 22.00 11.32
N ASN A 137 19.82 23.25 11.52
CA ASN A 137 20.21 24.42 10.74
C ASN A 137 21.21 25.34 11.49
N ALA A 138 21.95 24.81 12.50
CA ALA A 138 22.94 25.57 13.22
C ALA A 138 24.03 26.11 12.29
N THR A 139 24.59 27.29 12.63
CA THR A 139 25.68 27.87 11.85
C THR A 139 26.90 26.93 11.84
N PRO A 140 27.79 27.02 10.84
CA PRO A 140 29.04 26.26 10.85
C PRO A 140 29.86 26.45 12.12
N ALA A 141 29.89 27.69 12.67
CA ALA A 141 30.58 28.01 13.89
C ALA A 141 29.97 27.32 15.13
N ASP A 142 28.64 27.33 15.25
CA ASP A 142 27.94 26.66 16.35
C ASP A 142 28.05 25.14 16.24
N THR A 143 27.98 24.63 15.03
CA THR A 143 28.19 23.21 14.73
C THR A 143 29.58 22.75 15.12
N LEU A 144 30.63 23.52 14.77
CA LEU A 144 32.00 23.26 15.16
C LEU A 144 32.20 23.34 16.68
N LYS A 145 31.60 24.34 17.34
CA LYS A 145 31.63 24.46 18.80
C LYS A 145 31.04 23.25 19.51
N ALA A 146 29.86 22.79 19.04
CA ALA A 146 29.22 21.58 19.57
C ALA A 146 30.08 20.32 19.32
N TYR A 147 30.65 20.17 18.13
CA TYR A 147 31.55 19.09 17.79
C TYR A 147 32.77 19.05 18.71
N ASN A 148 33.45 20.19 18.88
CA ASN A 148 34.63 20.31 19.74
C ASN A 148 34.31 20.01 21.23
N LYS A 149 33.14 20.47 21.71
CA LYS A 149 32.64 20.11 23.04
C LYS A 149 32.45 18.60 23.18
N THR A 150 31.87 17.97 22.17
CA THR A 150 31.65 16.52 22.15
C THR A 150 32.96 15.75 22.10
N MET A 151 33.96 16.23 21.34
CA MET A 151 35.30 15.63 21.31
C MET A 151 35.99 15.72 22.67
N ALA A 152 35.93 16.85 23.36
CA ALA A 152 36.50 17.00 24.70
C ALA A 152 35.87 16.03 25.73
N ILE A 153 34.56 15.79 25.61
CA ILE A 153 33.85 14.79 26.44
C ILE A 153 34.36 13.37 26.09
N ARG A 154 34.53 13.07 24.80
CA ARG A 154 35.05 11.77 24.35
C ARG A 154 36.47 11.51 24.91
N GLU A 155 37.34 12.52 24.93
CA GLU A 155 38.68 12.38 25.50
C GLU A 155 38.63 12.00 26.99
N ARG A 156 37.70 12.57 27.78
CA ARG A 156 37.48 12.22 29.18
C ARG A 156 37.06 10.75 29.33
N LEU A 157 36.15 10.30 28.50
CA LEU A 157 35.74 8.88 28.47
C LEU A 157 36.88 7.93 28.11
N MET A 158 37.73 8.34 27.14
CA MET A 158 38.90 7.52 26.74
C MET A 158 39.99 7.49 27.84
N LYS A 159 40.00 8.45 28.79
CA LYS A 159 40.86 8.43 29.99
C LYS A 159 40.25 7.60 31.13
N GLY A 160 39.09 6.98 30.95
CA GLY A 160 38.48 6.05 31.90
C GLY A 160 37.44 6.68 32.83
N GLU A 161 36.97 7.90 32.56
CA GLU A 161 35.86 8.50 33.32
C GLU A 161 34.56 7.68 33.08
N ASP A 162 33.77 7.49 34.15
CA ASP A 162 32.55 6.72 34.08
C ASP A 162 31.51 7.35 33.16
N PHE A 163 30.99 6.59 32.23
CA PHE A 163 30.07 7.10 31.20
C PHE A 163 28.75 7.61 31.78
N ALA A 164 28.14 6.86 32.74
CA ALA A 164 26.88 7.24 33.34
C ALA A 164 26.98 8.52 34.18
N SER A 165 28.04 8.63 34.96
CA SER A 165 28.34 9.83 35.78
C SER A 165 28.55 11.05 34.88
N LEU A 166 29.30 10.85 33.77
CA LEU A 166 29.55 11.93 32.82
C LEU A 166 28.28 12.32 32.06
N ALA A 167 27.46 11.35 31.65
CA ALA A 167 26.18 11.60 30.99
C ALA A 167 25.26 12.44 31.90
N LYS A 168 25.13 12.11 33.18
CA LYS A 168 24.36 12.89 34.15
C LYS A 168 24.85 14.32 34.31
N ALA A 169 26.17 14.51 34.21
CA ALA A 169 26.80 15.81 34.41
C ALA A 169 26.73 16.74 33.19
N VAL A 170 26.90 16.20 31.98
CA VAL A 170 27.14 17.03 30.77
C VAL A 170 26.18 16.80 29.62
N SER A 171 25.37 15.71 29.63
CA SER A 171 24.41 15.46 28.55
C SER A 171 23.30 16.51 28.57
N GLU A 172 22.96 16.97 27.39
CA GLU A 172 21.84 17.90 27.16
C GLU A 172 20.54 17.16 26.81
N ASP A 173 20.56 15.80 26.86
CA ASP A 173 19.35 14.99 26.88
C ASP A 173 18.75 15.00 28.30
N PRO A 174 17.49 15.44 28.48
CA PRO A 174 16.87 15.49 29.81
C PRO A 174 16.85 14.15 30.55
N SER A 175 16.67 13.02 29.82
CA SER A 175 16.57 11.67 30.41
C SER A 175 17.89 11.19 31.03
N ALA A 176 19.01 11.73 30.59
CA ALA A 176 20.34 11.33 31.08
C ALA A 176 20.55 11.60 32.57
N LYS A 177 19.80 12.55 33.17
CA LYS A 177 19.86 12.84 34.60
C LYS A 177 19.40 11.65 35.45
N ASP A 178 18.41 10.94 34.95
CA ASP A 178 17.80 9.80 35.65
C ASP A 178 18.51 8.49 35.27
N ASN A 179 18.60 8.19 33.96
CA ASN A 179 19.09 6.92 33.45
C ASN A 179 20.61 6.86 33.18
N GLY A 180 21.37 7.98 33.39
CA GLY A 180 22.80 8.00 33.07
C GLY A 180 23.10 7.84 31.58
N GLY A 181 22.12 8.12 30.70
CA GLY A 181 22.21 7.99 29.27
C GLY A 181 21.90 6.58 28.73
N ASP A 182 21.53 5.61 29.58
CA ASP A 182 21.17 4.25 29.15
C ASP A 182 19.83 4.26 28.42
N LEU A 183 19.84 3.79 27.18
CA LEU A 183 18.66 3.71 26.31
C LEU A 183 17.99 2.33 26.33
N GLY A 184 18.56 1.37 27.08
CA GLY A 184 18.15 -0.01 27.00
C GLY A 184 18.49 -0.65 25.65
N TYR A 185 17.84 -1.80 25.38
CA TYR A 185 17.95 -2.45 24.07
C TYR A 185 17.02 -1.81 23.06
N PHE A 186 17.49 -1.66 21.83
CA PHE A 186 16.70 -1.23 20.69
C PHE A 186 17.12 -1.97 19.42
N THR A 187 16.28 -1.90 18.40
CA THR A 187 16.51 -2.47 17.07
C THR A 187 16.36 -1.40 15.97
N ALA A 188 16.52 -1.79 14.71
CA ALA A 188 16.39 -0.87 13.58
C ALA A 188 15.03 -0.13 13.58
N PHE A 189 15.05 1.12 13.11
CA PHE A 189 13.94 2.06 13.04
C PHE A 189 13.43 2.62 14.38
N GLN A 190 14.03 2.27 15.51
CA GLN A 190 13.67 2.84 16.78
C GLN A 190 14.47 4.12 17.10
N MET A 191 15.63 4.28 16.45
CA MET A 191 16.47 5.48 16.54
C MET A 191 16.56 6.18 15.19
N VAL A 192 16.96 7.46 15.17
CA VAL A 192 17.27 8.14 13.91
C VAL A 192 18.46 7.47 13.22
N TYR A 193 18.40 7.30 11.90
CA TYR A 193 19.34 6.46 11.16
C TYR A 193 20.84 6.74 11.42
N PRO A 194 21.34 7.98 11.48
CA PRO A 194 22.75 8.21 11.78
C PRO A 194 23.16 7.68 13.15
N PHE A 195 22.28 7.78 14.16
CA PHE A 195 22.51 7.22 15.49
C PHE A 195 22.48 5.69 15.46
N GLU A 196 21.45 5.12 14.85
CA GLU A 196 21.29 3.67 14.68
C GLU A 196 22.52 3.07 14.02
N LYS A 197 22.92 3.60 12.85
CA LYS A 197 24.07 3.12 12.12
C LYS A 197 25.33 3.14 12.98
N ALA A 198 25.59 4.24 13.68
CA ALA A 198 26.76 4.35 14.55
C ALA A 198 26.73 3.34 15.72
N ALA A 199 25.54 3.07 16.29
CA ALA A 199 25.40 2.06 17.34
C ALA A 199 25.70 0.64 16.83
N TYR A 200 25.21 0.31 15.63
CA TYR A 200 25.51 -1.00 15.04
C TYR A 200 26.97 -1.14 14.59
N ASP A 201 27.59 -0.07 14.08
CA ASP A 201 29.01 -0.07 13.65
C ASP A 201 30.00 -0.08 14.82
N THR A 202 29.62 0.44 16.01
CA THR A 202 30.47 0.49 17.18
C THR A 202 30.54 -0.87 17.87
N LYS A 203 31.74 -1.32 18.29
CA LYS A 203 31.91 -2.59 18.99
C LYS A 203 31.43 -2.48 20.45
N VAL A 204 31.06 -3.63 21.01
CA VAL A 204 30.70 -3.72 22.44
C VAL A 204 31.87 -3.23 23.30
N GLY A 205 31.58 -2.37 24.26
CA GLY A 205 32.54 -1.73 25.15
C GLY A 205 33.16 -0.41 24.62
N GLU A 206 33.08 -0.15 23.31
CA GLU A 206 33.66 1.04 22.70
C GLU A 206 32.72 2.24 22.70
N VAL A 207 33.31 3.44 22.55
CA VAL A 207 32.61 4.73 22.40
C VAL A 207 32.81 5.25 20.99
N SER A 208 31.73 5.57 20.30
CA SER A 208 31.74 6.10 18.93
C SER A 208 32.53 7.39 18.79
N MET A 209 32.86 7.77 17.56
CA MET A 209 33.14 9.17 17.22
C MET A 209 31.87 10.01 17.38
N PRO A 210 31.98 11.35 17.46
CA PRO A 210 30.79 12.22 17.47
C PRO A 210 29.88 11.96 16.27
N VAL A 211 28.62 11.62 16.53
CA VAL A 211 27.62 11.29 15.51
C VAL A 211 26.64 12.46 15.36
N ARG A 212 26.60 13.06 14.19
CA ARG A 212 25.68 14.17 13.90
C ARG A 212 24.28 13.65 13.59
N THR A 213 23.29 14.19 14.29
CA THR A 213 21.86 13.99 14.01
C THR A 213 21.16 15.36 13.97
N ARG A 214 19.87 15.38 13.66
CA ARG A 214 19.06 16.62 13.73
C ARG A 214 18.99 17.25 15.13
N TYR A 215 19.32 16.50 16.17
CA TYR A 215 19.30 16.97 17.56
C TYR A 215 20.62 17.54 18.04
N GLY A 216 21.73 17.18 17.40
CA GLY A 216 23.07 17.57 17.84
C GLY A 216 24.10 16.50 17.55
N TYR A 217 25.16 16.51 18.36
CA TYR A 217 26.20 15.49 18.34
C TYR A 217 26.02 14.50 19.48
N HIS A 218 26.12 13.23 19.17
CA HIS A 218 26.01 12.14 20.12
C HIS A 218 27.34 11.41 20.28
N LEU A 219 27.69 11.01 21.49
CA LEU A 219 28.62 9.94 21.79
C LEU A 219 27.82 8.72 22.19
N ILE A 220 28.09 7.59 21.59
CA ILE A 220 27.35 6.35 21.80
C ILE A 220 28.33 5.30 22.34
N LYS A 221 28.06 4.76 23.53
CA LYS A 221 28.76 3.61 24.09
C LYS A 221 27.90 2.38 23.92
N VAL A 222 28.35 1.39 23.17
CA VAL A 222 27.65 0.12 23.04
C VAL A 222 27.96 -0.74 24.25
N VAL A 223 26.92 -1.13 24.98
CA VAL A 223 27.04 -1.93 26.22
C VAL A 223 26.95 -3.42 25.91
N ASP A 224 26.02 -3.79 25.03
CA ASP A 224 25.79 -5.17 24.67
C ASP A 224 25.14 -5.30 23.27
N LYS A 225 25.27 -6.47 22.65
CA LYS A 225 24.57 -6.87 21.43
C LYS A 225 24.09 -8.30 21.58
N ARG A 226 22.83 -8.56 21.22
CA ARG A 226 22.23 -9.88 21.25
C ARG A 226 21.38 -10.16 20.03
N SER A 227 21.07 -11.43 19.77
CA SER A 227 20.12 -11.79 18.71
C SER A 227 18.72 -11.22 19.01
N ALA A 228 18.02 -10.80 17.97
CA ALA A 228 16.65 -10.31 18.09
C ALA A 228 15.72 -11.37 18.67
N ARG A 229 14.87 -10.93 19.59
CA ARG A 229 13.94 -11.82 20.31
C ARG A 229 12.57 -11.96 19.61
N GLY A 230 12.33 -11.25 18.50
CA GLY A 230 11.04 -11.25 17.81
C GLY A 230 9.94 -10.49 18.57
N GLU A 231 8.70 -10.90 18.40
CA GLU A 231 7.53 -10.34 19.09
C GLU A 231 6.88 -11.41 19.98
N ILE A 232 6.40 -10.97 21.13
CA ILE A 232 5.74 -11.84 22.11
C ILE A 232 4.36 -11.29 22.48
N HIS A 233 3.42 -12.20 22.69
CA HIS A 233 2.07 -11.92 23.14
C HIS A 233 1.88 -12.56 24.51
N VAL A 234 1.49 -11.76 25.48
CA VAL A 234 1.39 -12.21 26.86
C VAL A 234 0.12 -11.69 27.54
N ALA A 235 -0.28 -12.38 28.62
CA ALA A 235 -1.16 -11.83 29.64
C ALA A 235 -0.35 -11.54 30.90
N HIS A 236 -0.71 -10.52 31.66
CA HIS A 236 -0.03 -10.18 32.90
C HIS A 236 -1.00 -9.91 34.06
N ILE A 237 -0.49 -10.08 35.26
CA ILE A 237 -1.12 -9.62 36.50
C ILE A 237 -0.11 -8.72 37.21
N VAL A 238 -0.54 -7.55 37.63
CA VAL A 238 0.27 -6.63 38.44
C VAL A 238 -0.39 -6.35 39.76
N VAL A 239 0.42 -6.34 40.82
CA VAL A 239 0.01 -5.91 42.17
C VAL A 239 0.88 -4.75 42.61
N LYS A 240 0.24 -3.60 42.83
CA LYS A 240 0.93 -2.35 43.22
C LYS A 240 1.05 -2.24 44.73
N PRO A 241 2.19 -1.79 45.26
CA PRO A 241 2.29 -1.42 46.67
C PRO A 241 1.28 -0.33 47.03
N LYS A 242 0.52 -0.52 48.13
CA LYS A 242 -0.55 0.43 48.52
C LYS A 242 -0.19 1.33 49.71
N SER A 243 0.94 1.08 50.36
CA SER A 243 1.45 1.91 51.48
C SER A 243 2.96 1.98 51.43
N GLU A 244 3.55 3.01 52.04
CA GLU A 244 5.01 3.21 52.05
C GLU A 244 5.73 2.28 53.05
N THR A 245 5.07 1.82 54.12
CA THR A 245 5.70 1.03 55.18
C THR A 245 5.62 -0.47 54.95
N ASP A 246 4.45 -1.04 54.59
CA ASP A 246 4.25 -2.49 54.40
C ASP A 246 3.70 -2.87 53.02
N GLY A 247 3.50 -1.89 52.15
CA GLY A 247 2.86 -2.09 50.86
C GLY A 247 3.65 -3.01 49.95
N GLU A 248 4.96 -2.94 50.00
CA GLU A 248 5.87 -3.76 49.19
C GLU A 248 5.80 -5.24 49.57
N ALA A 249 5.93 -5.56 50.87
CA ALA A 249 5.87 -6.93 51.36
C ALA A 249 4.49 -7.55 51.13
N ASN A 250 3.42 -6.76 51.32
CA ASN A 250 2.04 -7.21 51.09
C ASN A 250 1.78 -7.46 49.59
N ALA A 251 2.31 -6.61 48.70
CA ALA A 251 2.20 -6.79 47.25
C ALA A 251 2.96 -8.04 46.79
N GLN A 252 4.15 -8.27 47.31
CA GLN A 252 4.94 -9.48 47.06
C GLN A 252 4.23 -10.74 47.55
N THR A 253 3.68 -10.74 48.76
CA THR A 253 2.93 -11.87 49.28
C THR A 253 1.70 -12.16 48.43
N LYS A 254 0.95 -11.12 48.06
CA LYS A 254 -0.26 -11.27 47.25
C LYS A 254 0.06 -11.83 45.86
N ILE A 255 1.10 -11.34 45.18
CA ILE A 255 1.46 -11.84 43.85
C ILE A 255 1.96 -13.30 43.93
N ASN A 256 2.67 -13.68 44.97
CA ASN A 256 3.08 -15.07 45.21
C ASN A 256 1.87 -16.00 45.39
N GLU A 257 0.85 -15.60 46.15
CA GLU A 257 -0.38 -16.38 46.30
C GLU A 257 -1.12 -16.55 44.96
N ILE A 258 -1.21 -15.47 44.16
CA ILE A 258 -1.81 -15.51 42.83
C ILE A 258 -1.02 -16.45 41.91
N TYR A 259 0.31 -16.40 41.98
CA TYR A 259 1.19 -17.29 41.24
C TYR A 259 0.94 -18.76 41.59
N GLN A 260 0.87 -19.12 42.89
CA GLN A 260 0.59 -20.48 43.30
C GLN A 260 -0.79 -20.96 42.81
N LYS A 261 -1.82 -20.11 42.86
CA LYS A 261 -3.16 -20.42 42.34
C LYS A 261 -3.17 -20.61 40.82
N SER A 262 -2.32 -19.88 40.11
CA SER A 262 -2.19 -20.05 38.64
C SER A 262 -1.55 -21.38 38.27
N LEU A 263 -0.68 -21.93 39.14
CA LEU A 263 -0.02 -23.22 38.93
C LEU A 263 -0.85 -24.42 39.36
N SER A 264 -1.67 -24.26 40.43
CA SER A 264 -2.51 -25.35 40.94
C SER A 264 -3.70 -25.68 40.03
N GLY A 265 -4.06 -24.78 39.10
CA GLY A 265 -5.23 -24.95 38.24
C GLY A 265 -6.58 -24.69 38.94
N GLU A 266 -6.57 -24.17 40.18
CA GLU A 266 -7.81 -23.82 40.92
C GLU A 266 -8.59 -22.69 40.21
N SER A 267 -7.91 -21.83 39.49
CA SER A 267 -8.50 -20.73 38.72
C SER A 267 -7.70 -20.48 37.46
N THR A 268 -8.36 -20.03 36.39
CA THR A 268 -7.66 -19.66 35.18
C THR A 268 -6.83 -18.39 35.40
N PHE A 269 -5.77 -18.19 34.61
CA PHE A 269 -4.95 -16.98 34.71
C PHE A 269 -5.80 -15.74 34.42
N GLU A 270 -6.73 -15.86 33.50
CA GLU A 270 -7.65 -14.83 33.05
C GLU A 270 -8.63 -14.42 34.18
N ASP A 271 -9.13 -15.38 34.97
CA ASP A 271 -9.96 -15.11 36.14
C ASP A 271 -9.16 -14.42 37.26
N LEU A 272 -7.91 -14.87 37.47
CA LEU A 272 -7.02 -14.27 38.45
C LEU A 272 -6.66 -12.84 38.07
N ALA A 273 -6.40 -12.58 36.78
CA ALA A 273 -6.13 -11.26 36.26
C ALA A 273 -7.33 -10.32 36.46
N SER A 274 -8.53 -10.79 36.12
CA SER A 274 -9.76 -10.00 36.24
C SER A 274 -10.08 -9.64 37.69
N LYS A 275 -9.75 -10.55 38.65
CA LYS A 275 -10.08 -10.35 40.07
C LYS A 275 -9.01 -9.59 40.86
N PHE A 276 -7.74 -9.74 40.50
CA PHE A 276 -6.64 -9.36 41.37
C PHE A 276 -5.62 -8.41 40.76
N SER A 277 -5.63 -8.17 39.42
CA SER A 277 -4.71 -7.28 38.78
C SER A 277 -5.06 -5.81 39.06
N ASP A 278 -4.06 -5.01 39.44
CA ASP A 278 -4.17 -3.58 39.63
C ASP A 278 -3.95 -2.78 38.28
N ASP A 279 -3.95 -3.47 37.14
CA ASP A 279 -4.06 -2.84 35.79
C ASP A 279 -5.50 -3.00 35.27
N PRO A 280 -6.36 -1.98 35.41
CA PRO A 280 -7.77 -2.09 35.03
C PRO A 280 -7.97 -2.23 33.51
N THR A 281 -6.98 -1.92 32.70
CA THR A 281 -7.07 -1.95 31.24
C THR A 281 -6.98 -3.38 30.73
N SER A 282 -5.96 -4.12 31.17
CA SER A 282 -5.75 -5.51 30.78
C SER A 282 -6.58 -6.49 31.63
N ALA A 283 -6.82 -6.20 32.91
CA ALA A 283 -7.61 -7.05 33.80
C ALA A 283 -8.98 -7.45 33.21
N LYS A 284 -9.71 -6.50 32.60
CA LYS A 284 -10.99 -6.73 31.93
C LYS A 284 -10.91 -7.67 30.72
N LYS A 285 -9.71 -7.92 30.23
CA LYS A 285 -9.39 -8.81 29.10
C LYS A 285 -8.58 -10.02 29.56
N GLY A 286 -8.72 -10.43 30.84
CA GLY A 286 -7.96 -11.55 31.39
C GLY A 286 -6.45 -11.28 31.51
N GLY A 287 -6.04 -10.03 31.57
CA GLY A 287 -4.63 -9.61 31.64
C GLY A 287 -3.92 -9.48 30.29
N GLU A 288 -4.60 -9.71 29.17
CA GLU A 288 -4.02 -9.72 27.83
C GLU A 288 -3.48 -8.36 27.43
N LEU A 289 -2.23 -8.33 26.91
CA LEU A 289 -1.55 -7.17 26.35
C LEU A 289 -1.44 -7.29 24.83
N ALA A 290 -1.28 -6.18 24.16
CA ALA A 290 -0.93 -6.20 22.72
C ALA A 290 0.43 -6.85 22.49
N TRP A 291 0.65 -7.38 21.28
CA TRP A 291 1.97 -7.85 20.85
C TRP A 291 3.03 -6.77 21.05
N PHE A 292 4.19 -7.16 21.56
CA PHE A 292 5.31 -6.24 21.72
C PHE A 292 6.63 -6.92 21.41
N GLY A 293 7.58 -6.10 20.93
CA GLY A 293 8.98 -6.45 20.75
C GLY A 293 9.87 -5.64 21.68
N THR A 294 11.16 -5.79 21.53
CA THR A 294 12.20 -5.14 22.34
C THR A 294 12.06 -3.61 22.37
N GLY A 295 12.25 -3.02 23.56
CA GLY A 295 12.17 -1.58 23.83
C GLY A 295 10.76 -1.03 23.95
N LYS A 296 9.74 -1.88 24.11
CA LYS A 296 8.34 -1.48 24.29
C LYS A 296 7.87 -1.54 25.75
N MET A 297 8.48 -2.42 26.53
CA MET A 297 8.22 -2.55 27.97
C MET A 297 9.49 -2.25 28.76
N VAL A 298 9.39 -2.13 30.07
CA VAL A 298 10.58 -2.03 30.94
C VAL A 298 11.37 -3.34 30.88
N ILE A 299 12.68 -3.25 31.01
CA ILE A 299 13.60 -4.37 30.73
C ILE A 299 13.28 -5.63 31.56
N GLU A 300 12.91 -5.43 32.85
CA GLU A 300 12.56 -6.53 33.76
C GLU A 300 11.31 -7.30 33.27
N PHE A 301 10.34 -6.58 32.71
CA PHE A 301 9.13 -7.17 32.15
C PHE A 301 9.43 -7.93 30.86
N GLU A 302 10.22 -7.32 29.95
CA GLU A 302 10.63 -8.00 28.72
C GLU A 302 11.43 -9.26 29.02
N ASP A 303 12.41 -9.20 29.92
CA ASP A 303 13.26 -10.34 30.25
C ASP A 303 12.45 -11.48 30.87
N ALA A 304 11.49 -11.18 31.75
CA ALA A 304 10.58 -12.17 32.29
C ALA A 304 9.71 -12.82 31.19
N ALA A 305 9.11 -12.00 30.30
CA ALA A 305 8.26 -12.49 29.23
C ALA A 305 9.03 -13.39 28.24
N TYR A 306 10.20 -12.95 27.77
CA TYR A 306 11.02 -13.72 26.81
C TYR A 306 11.76 -14.91 27.44
N SER A 307 11.83 -15.02 28.76
CA SER A 307 12.34 -16.22 29.43
C SER A 307 11.42 -17.45 29.30
N LEU A 308 10.13 -17.22 29.04
CA LEU A 308 9.12 -18.27 28.89
C LEU A 308 9.29 -19.01 27.57
N LYS A 309 9.34 -20.35 27.61
CA LYS A 309 9.68 -21.18 26.44
C LYS A 309 8.47 -21.63 25.65
N ASN A 310 7.36 -21.90 26.33
CA ASN A 310 6.15 -22.45 25.71
C ASN A 310 4.94 -21.54 25.92
N ASN A 311 3.98 -21.59 25.01
CA ASN A 311 2.70 -20.95 25.22
C ASN A 311 2.00 -21.60 26.41
N GLY A 312 1.49 -20.79 27.35
CA GLY A 312 0.93 -21.22 28.61
C GLY A 312 1.88 -21.16 29.81
N ASP A 313 3.20 -21.11 29.61
CA ASP A 313 4.16 -20.90 30.70
C ASP A 313 3.87 -19.60 31.45
N VAL A 314 4.02 -19.65 32.79
CA VAL A 314 3.86 -18.49 33.68
C VAL A 314 5.19 -18.17 34.35
N SER A 315 5.59 -16.89 34.35
CA SER A 315 6.83 -16.44 35.00
C SER A 315 6.72 -16.55 36.52
N GLN A 316 7.87 -16.71 37.18
CA GLN A 316 7.91 -16.41 38.59
C GLN A 316 7.57 -14.93 38.87
N PRO A 317 7.09 -14.57 40.05
CA PRO A 317 6.87 -13.19 40.46
C PRO A 317 8.16 -12.37 40.35
N PHE A 318 8.09 -11.22 39.68
CA PHE A 318 9.20 -10.28 39.51
C PHE A 318 8.73 -8.84 39.74
N LYS A 319 9.67 -7.94 40.04
CA LYS A 319 9.40 -6.56 40.38
C LYS A 319 9.78 -5.63 39.22
N THR A 320 8.96 -4.61 38.98
CA THR A 320 9.27 -3.44 38.13
C THR A 320 8.97 -2.15 38.91
N SER A 321 9.21 -1.00 38.32
CA SER A 321 8.79 0.30 38.86
C SER A 321 7.26 0.44 39.00
N PHE A 322 6.47 -0.43 38.36
CA PHE A 322 5.01 -0.39 38.38
C PHE A 322 4.40 -1.31 39.46
N GLY A 323 5.19 -2.17 40.07
CA GLY A 323 4.76 -3.14 41.08
C GLY A 323 5.32 -4.55 40.86
N TRP A 324 4.70 -5.53 41.48
CA TRP A 324 4.99 -6.97 41.34
C TRP A 324 4.14 -7.60 40.24
N HIS A 325 4.78 -8.34 39.36
CA HIS A 325 4.14 -8.96 38.19
C HIS A 325 4.32 -10.45 38.12
N ILE A 326 3.37 -11.11 37.49
CA ILE A 326 3.54 -12.41 36.81
C ILE A 326 3.05 -12.27 35.37
N VAL A 327 3.68 -13.00 34.45
CA VAL A 327 3.39 -12.96 33.02
C VAL A 327 3.14 -14.36 32.51
N LYS A 328 2.07 -14.57 31.74
CA LYS A 328 1.76 -15.80 31.02
C LYS A 328 2.01 -15.58 29.53
N ARG A 329 2.82 -16.43 28.91
CA ARG A 329 3.02 -16.39 27.45
C ARG A 329 1.80 -16.94 26.74
N LEU A 330 1.22 -16.16 25.86
CA LEU A 330 0.10 -16.56 25.00
C LEU A 330 0.60 -17.04 23.65
N ASP A 331 1.52 -16.29 23.03
CA ASP A 331 2.06 -16.63 21.73
C ASP A 331 3.42 -15.94 21.49
N TYR A 332 4.12 -16.36 20.41
CA TYR A 332 5.45 -15.85 20.05
C TYR A 332 5.66 -15.90 18.53
N LYS A 333 6.25 -14.86 17.99
CA LYS A 333 6.62 -14.74 16.58
C LYS A 333 8.11 -14.42 16.45
N PRO A 334 8.92 -15.29 15.84
CA PRO A 334 10.28 -14.93 15.49
C PRO A 334 10.29 -13.82 14.44
N LEU A 335 11.43 -13.17 14.24
CA LEU A 335 11.61 -12.22 13.15
C LEU A 335 11.33 -12.94 11.82
N PRO A 336 10.43 -12.43 10.96
CA PRO A 336 10.16 -13.04 9.65
C PRO A 336 11.36 -12.93 8.71
N SER A 337 11.36 -13.69 7.59
CA SER A 337 12.42 -13.60 6.59
C SER A 337 12.43 -12.25 5.86
N PHE A 338 13.57 -11.91 5.26
CA PHE A 338 13.72 -10.67 4.47
C PHE A 338 12.64 -10.56 3.39
N GLU A 339 12.38 -11.64 2.67
CA GLU A 339 11.42 -11.69 1.58
C GLU A 339 9.99 -11.39 2.07
N SER A 340 9.63 -11.91 3.24
CA SER A 340 8.33 -11.64 3.87
C SER A 340 8.18 -10.18 4.31
N MET A 341 9.30 -9.54 4.67
CA MET A 341 9.35 -8.18 5.18
C MET A 341 9.65 -7.12 4.11
N GLU A 342 9.95 -7.51 2.87
CA GLU A 342 10.46 -6.61 1.83
C GLU A 342 9.57 -5.37 1.63
N LYS A 343 8.25 -5.57 1.53
CA LYS A 343 7.29 -4.47 1.36
C LYS A 343 7.27 -3.52 2.56
N GLU A 344 7.35 -4.07 3.76
CA GLU A 344 7.38 -3.30 5.01
C GLU A 344 8.69 -2.52 5.14
N LEU A 345 9.83 -3.18 4.90
CA LEU A 345 11.16 -2.58 4.91
C LEU A 345 11.25 -1.43 3.91
N LYS A 346 10.77 -1.63 2.68
CA LYS A 346 10.70 -0.59 1.66
C LYS A 346 9.93 0.64 2.14
N ASN A 347 8.78 0.43 2.76
CA ASN A 347 7.96 1.51 3.31
C ASN A 347 8.66 2.23 4.47
N LYS A 348 9.30 1.51 5.38
CA LYS A 348 10.03 2.07 6.52
C LYS A 348 11.25 2.87 6.06
N VAL A 349 12.10 2.28 5.20
CA VAL A 349 13.30 2.93 4.64
C VAL A 349 12.94 4.20 3.86
N SER A 350 11.85 4.17 3.09
CA SER A 350 11.41 5.33 2.29
C SER A 350 10.84 6.49 3.12
N LYS A 351 10.47 6.25 4.38
CA LYS A 351 9.85 7.26 5.26
C LYS A 351 10.80 7.82 6.32
N ASP A 352 11.92 7.17 6.57
CA ASP A 352 12.88 7.63 7.54
C ASP A 352 14.04 8.42 6.89
N SER A 353 15.02 8.84 7.69
CA SER A 353 16.18 9.61 7.20
C SER A 353 17.09 8.83 6.24
N ARG A 354 16.92 7.52 6.10
CA ARG A 354 17.60 6.70 5.07
C ARG A 354 17.21 7.10 3.65
N ALA A 355 15.98 7.58 3.44
CA ALA A 355 15.50 8.05 2.15
C ALA A 355 16.40 9.16 1.57
N GLU A 356 17.01 9.98 2.43
CA GLU A 356 17.95 11.02 1.99
C GLU A 356 19.22 10.41 1.35
N GLN A 357 19.69 9.27 1.83
CA GLN A 357 20.84 8.57 1.24
C GLN A 357 20.52 8.06 -0.16
N THR A 358 19.32 7.53 -0.37
CA THR A 358 18.87 7.08 -1.69
C THR A 358 18.81 8.25 -2.67
N ARG A 359 18.25 9.39 -2.24
CA ARG A 359 18.20 10.61 -3.06
C ARG A 359 19.60 11.12 -3.39
N LYS A 360 20.50 11.23 -2.42
CA LYS A 360 21.88 11.67 -2.64
C LYS A 360 22.62 10.75 -3.61
N SER A 361 22.52 9.43 -3.43
CA SER A 361 23.12 8.45 -4.34
C SER A 361 22.60 8.61 -5.76
N PHE A 362 21.29 8.79 -5.93
CA PHE A 362 20.66 8.98 -7.22
C PHE A 362 21.17 10.26 -7.90
N VAL A 363 21.17 11.39 -7.19
CA VAL A 363 21.68 12.65 -7.70
C VAL A 363 23.15 12.54 -8.15
N GLU A 364 24.01 11.85 -7.36
CA GLU A 364 25.42 11.66 -7.74
C GLU A 364 25.58 10.75 -8.98
N LYS A 365 24.72 9.73 -9.17
CA LYS A 365 24.66 8.95 -10.42
C LYS A 365 24.29 9.84 -11.60
N LEU A 366 23.26 10.67 -11.45
CA LEU A 366 22.81 11.59 -12.50
C LEU A 366 23.87 12.66 -12.81
N LYS A 367 24.55 13.23 -11.82
CA LYS A 367 25.65 14.20 -12.05
C LYS A 367 26.73 13.61 -12.97
N LYS A 368 27.08 12.34 -12.80
CA LYS A 368 28.04 11.65 -13.67
C LYS A 368 27.46 11.41 -15.07
N GLU A 369 26.23 10.92 -15.16
CA GLU A 369 25.57 10.59 -16.41
C GLU A 369 25.38 11.83 -17.31
N TYR A 370 24.95 12.94 -16.71
CA TYR A 370 24.69 14.19 -17.42
C TYR A 370 25.90 15.12 -17.51
N ALA A 371 27.10 14.68 -17.14
CA ALA A 371 28.32 15.49 -17.12
C ALA A 371 28.09 16.86 -16.41
N TYR A 372 27.44 16.80 -15.24
CA TYR A 372 27.10 17.98 -14.45
C TYR A 372 28.35 18.73 -13.99
N THR A 373 28.42 20.02 -14.26
CA THR A 373 29.53 20.90 -13.84
C THR A 373 29.02 22.23 -13.30
N ILE A 374 29.76 22.82 -12.38
CA ILE A 374 29.50 24.17 -11.86
C ILE A 374 30.69 25.05 -12.25
N ASP A 375 30.44 26.26 -12.73
CA ASP A 375 31.47 27.28 -12.87
C ASP A 375 31.77 27.86 -11.50
N GLU A 376 32.78 27.27 -10.83
CA GLU A 376 33.20 27.68 -9.48
C GLU A 376 33.68 29.13 -9.44
N ALA A 377 34.21 29.69 -10.55
CA ALA A 377 34.65 31.06 -10.60
C ALA A 377 33.47 32.06 -10.63
N GLU A 378 32.43 31.77 -11.40
CA GLU A 378 31.21 32.59 -11.40
C GLU A 378 30.42 32.42 -10.08
N LEU A 379 30.35 31.20 -9.52
CA LEU A 379 29.74 30.97 -8.22
C LEU A 379 30.47 31.72 -7.09
N ALA A 380 31.80 31.69 -7.07
CA ALA A 380 32.60 32.41 -6.08
C ALA A 380 32.33 33.94 -6.10
N LYS A 381 32.17 34.54 -7.29
CA LYS A 381 31.82 35.97 -7.41
C LYS A 381 30.45 36.31 -6.83
N LEU A 382 29.48 35.42 -6.95
CA LEU A 382 28.15 35.60 -6.34
C LEU A 382 28.20 35.42 -4.84
N VAL A 383 28.97 34.47 -4.34
CA VAL A 383 29.17 34.18 -2.93
C VAL A 383 29.93 35.33 -2.23
N GLU A 384 30.98 35.83 -2.85
CA GLU A 384 31.79 36.96 -2.31
C GLU A 384 30.97 38.25 -2.11
N LYS A 385 30.02 38.49 -3.01
CA LYS A 385 29.15 39.68 -2.97
C LYS A 385 27.82 39.45 -2.24
N ALA A 386 27.64 38.30 -1.61
CA ALA A 386 26.42 37.96 -0.90
C ALA A 386 26.33 38.76 0.42
N ASP A 387 25.24 39.48 0.58
CA ASP A 387 24.87 40.22 1.79
C ASP A 387 23.47 39.81 2.28
N SER A 388 22.95 40.47 3.30
CA SER A 388 21.63 40.16 3.87
C SER A 388 20.46 40.31 2.88
N ASN A 389 20.64 41.05 1.77
CA ASN A 389 19.61 41.15 0.71
C ASN A 389 19.40 39.84 -0.01
N ALA A 390 20.38 38.91 -0.01
CA ALA A 390 20.24 37.59 -0.56
C ALA A 390 19.07 36.81 0.10
N PHE A 391 18.80 37.03 1.38
CA PHE A 391 17.67 36.44 2.10
C PHE A 391 16.31 36.98 1.67
N GLU A 392 16.30 38.13 0.99
CA GLU A 392 15.12 38.71 0.36
C GLU A 392 15.02 38.39 -1.13
N GLY A 393 15.87 37.49 -1.62
CA GLY A 393 15.93 37.10 -3.02
C GLY A 393 16.61 38.14 -3.93
N LYS A 394 17.36 39.05 -3.37
CA LYS A 394 18.08 40.12 -4.11
C LYS A 394 19.57 39.78 -4.14
N LEU A 395 20.09 39.49 -5.32
CA LEU A 395 21.51 39.26 -5.52
C LEU A 395 22.14 40.43 -6.27
N TYR A 396 23.36 40.81 -5.87
CA TYR A 396 24.19 41.70 -6.67
C TYR A 396 24.84 40.93 -7.80
N VAL A 397 24.33 41.12 -9.03
CA VAL A 397 24.83 40.44 -10.24
C VAL A 397 25.36 41.51 -11.22
N ASN A 398 26.57 41.30 -11.71
CA ASN A 398 27.10 42.11 -12.79
C ASN A 398 26.32 41.79 -14.09
N LYS A 399 25.82 42.85 -14.77
CA LYS A 399 25.07 42.69 -16.04
C LYS A 399 25.83 41.87 -17.08
N LYS A 400 27.17 41.98 -17.13
CA LYS A 400 28.01 41.20 -18.04
C LYS A 400 28.11 39.71 -17.70
N SER A 401 27.72 39.32 -16.50
CA SER A 401 27.74 37.92 -16.05
C SER A 401 26.37 37.23 -16.20
N LEU A 402 25.30 37.96 -16.48
CA LEU A 402 23.94 37.39 -16.51
C LEU A 402 23.81 36.18 -17.46
N GLU A 403 24.37 36.30 -18.67
CA GLU A 403 24.28 35.24 -19.71
C GLU A 403 25.34 34.13 -19.55
N LYS A 404 26.25 34.26 -18.57
CA LYS A 404 27.26 33.23 -18.39
C LYS A 404 26.67 31.95 -17.79
N PRO A 405 27.17 30.80 -18.22
CA PRO A 405 26.86 29.54 -17.60
C PRO A 405 27.27 29.56 -16.12
N LEU A 406 26.39 29.18 -15.23
CA LEU A 406 26.66 28.91 -13.82
C LEU A 406 26.72 27.40 -13.55
N ILE A 407 25.80 26.66 -14.15
CA ILE A 407 25.73 25.20 -14.05
C ILE A 407 25.47 24.66 -15.46
N SER A 408 26.23 23.66 -15.89
CA SER A 408 26.08 23.00 -17.16
C SER A 408 25.90 21.50 -16.99
N MET A 409 24.99 20.93 -17.79
CA MET A 409 24.78 19.48 -17.88
C MET A 409 24.32 19.12 -19.30
N THR A 410 24.45 17.87 -19.70
CA THR A 410 24.04 17.43 -21.03
C THR A 410 22.55 17.71 -21.27
N GLY A 411 22.26 18.62 -22.19
CA GLY A 411 20.90 19.03 -22.58
C GLY A 411 20.32 20.21 -21.78
N LEU A 412 21.06 20.78 -20.81
CA LEU A 412 20.60 21.94 -20.05
C LEU A 412 21.77 22.82 -19.57
N THR A 413 21.66 24.12 -19.74
CA THR A 413 22.56 25.11 -19.13
C THR A 413 21.72 26.07 -18.29
N ILE A 414 22.15 26.31 -17.06
CA ILE A 414 21.57 27.27 -16.12
C ILE A 414 22.52 28.44 -16.07
N THR A 415 22.04 29.61 -16.47
CA THR A 415 22.83 30.85 -16.47
C THR A 415 22.81 31.52 -15.06
N VAL A 416 23.67 32.49 -14.91
CA VAL A 416 23.64 33.37 -13.72
C VAL A 416 22.30 34.10 -13.63
N ASN A 417 21.67 34.45 -14.74
CA ASN A 417 20.35 35.06 -14.77
C ASN A 417 19.26 34.11 -14.28
N ASP A 418 19.28 32.85 -14.72
CA ASP A 418 18.32 31.83 -14.25
C ASP A 418 18.42 31.64 -12.72
N PHE A 419 19.64 31.64 -12.20
CA PHE A 419 19.85 31.60 -10.76
C PHE A 419 19.33 32.85 -10.04
N ASN A 420 19.55 34.03 -10.59
CA ASN A 420 19.04 35.27 -10.03
C ASN A 420 17.51 35.29 -9.99
N GLU A 421 16.84 34.86 -11.07
CA GLU A 421 15.39 34.70 -11.09
C GLU A 421 14.91 33.65 -10.07
N TYR A 422 15.61 32.53 -9.95
CA TYR A 422 15.30 31.52 -8.93
C TYR A 422 15.37 32.10 -7.51
N MET A 423 16.41 32.88 -7.20
CA MET A 423 16.53 33.54 -5.89
C MET A 423 15.36 34.49 -5.61
N ARG A 424 14.88 35.24 -6.60
CA ARG A 424 13.70 36.10 -6.47
C ARG A 424 12.44 35.33 -6.09
N THR A 425 12.28 34.10 -6.56
CA THR A 425 11.14 33.24 -6.23
C THR A 425 11.17 32.72 -4.80
N LYS A 426 12.34 32.71 -4.12
CA LYS A 426 12.47 32.23 -2.74
C LYS A 426 11.77 33.13 -1.72
N GLY A 427 11.44 34.36 -2.10
CA GLY A 427 10.81 35.30 -1.19
C GLY A 427 11.70 35.67 0.01
N ARG A 428 11.08 36.13 1.10
CA ARG A 428 11.80 36.43 2.34
C ARG A 428 12.08 35.15 3.10
N SER A 429 13.36 34.84 3.29
CA SER A 429 13.85 33.73 4.08
C SER A 429 14.56 34.28 5.33
N LYS A 430 14.53 33.54 6.44
CA LYS A 430 15.34 33.87 7.65
C LYS A 430 16.21 32.64 7.98
N PRO A 431 17.19 32.30 7.13
CA PRO A 431 18.07 31.18 7.41
C PRO A 431 19.02 31.50 8.57
N THR A 432 19.42 30.46 9.27
CA THR A 432 20.41 30.56 10.37
C THR A 432 21.85 30.51 9.87
N MET A 433 22.07 30.57 8.56
CA MET A 433 23.38 30.50 7.90
C MET A 433 23.83 31.89 7.41
N SER A 434 25.11 32.02 7.03
CA SER A 434 25.62 33.24 6.41
C SER A 434 24.98 33.50 5.04
N PRO A 435 24.92 34.76 4.57
CA PRO A 435 24.47 35.08 3.20
C PRO A 435 25.26 34.33 2.13
N ALA A 436 26.57 34.20 2.33
CA ALA A 436 27.47 33.45 1.43
C ALA A 436 27.08 31.97 1.32
N ASP A 437 26.87 31.30 2.46
CA ASP A 437 26.42 29.90 2.50
C ASP A 437 25.02 29.74 1.92
N PHE A 438 24.13 30.71 2.13
CA PHE A 438 22.78 30.70 1.56
C PHE A 438 22.80 30.77 0.04
N VAL A 439 23.62 31.65 -0.54
CA VAL A 439 23.80 31.75 -1.99
C VAL A 439 24.37 30.45 -2.55
N LYS A 440 25.44 29.93 -1.94
CA LYS A 440 26.09 28.69 -2.35
C LYS A 440 25.14 27.50 -2.32
N THR A 441 24.46 27.29 -1.19
CA THR A 441 23.50 26.17 -1.05
C THR A 441 22.30 26.30 -1.97
N SER A 442 21.83 27.53 -2.23
CA SER A 442 20.73 27.78 -3.17
C SER A 442 21.11 27.46 -4.61
N ALA A 443 22.35 27.77 -5.04
CA ALA A 443 22.83 27.43 -6.37
C ALA A 443 22.96 25.90 -6.56
N LEU A 444 23.55 25.21 -5.57
CA LEU A 444 23.64 23.75 -5.59
C LEU A 444 22.26 23.10 -5.64
N LYS A 445 21.33 23.59 -4.82
CA LYS A 445 19.96 23.08 -4.79
C LYS A 445 19.23 23.30 -6.12
N LEU A 446 19.37 24.48 -6.75
CA LEU A 446 18.81 24.74 -8.08
C LEU A 446 19.33 23.73 -9.11
N GLY A 447 20.65 23.51 -9.11
CA GLY A 447 21.28 22.56 -10.02
C GLY A 447 20.75 21.13 -9.86
N GLU A 448 20.64 20.66 -8.61
CA GLU A 448 20.10 19.33 -8.30
C GLU A 448 18.61 19.23 -8.65
N ASP A 449 17.81 20.23 -8.34
CA ASP A 449 16.38 20.24 -8.68
C ASP A 449 16.16 20.24 -10.21
N LYS A 450 16.99 20.99 -10.96
CA LYS A 450 16.96 21.00 -12.42
C LYS A 450 17.45 19.70 -13.05
N LEU A 451 18.45 19.07 -12.47
CA LEU A 451 18.95 17.76 -12.91
C LEU A 451 17.87 16.69 -12.74
N LEU A 452 17.17 16.67 -11.61
CA LEU A 452 16.05 15.76 -11.37
C LEU A 452 14.87 16.04 -12.30
N GLN A 453 14.56 17.32 -12.58
CA GLN A 453 13.53 17.68 -13.56
C GLN A 453 13.88 17.23 -14.99
N LEU A 454 15.16 17.35 -15.37
CA LEU A 454 15.65 16.89 -16.68
C LEU A 454 15.54 15.39 -16.82
N GLU A 455 15.92 14.63 -15.77
CA GLU A 455 15.77 13.17 -15.75
C GLU A 455 14.29 12.76 -15.83
N ASP A 456 13.43 13.39 -15.02
CA ASP A 456 12.00 13.12 -15.05
C ASP A 456 11.37 13.37 -16.42
N ALA A 457 11.75 14.47 -17.09
CA ALA A 457 11.27 14.78 -18.43
C ALA A 457 11.71 13.76 -19.50
N ARG A 458 12.78 13.03 -19.26
CA ARG A 458 13.35 12.02 -20.18
C ARG A 458 12.94 10.58 -19.88
N LEU A 459 12.13 10.33 -18.87
CA LEU A 459 11.76 8.97 -18.49
C LEU A 459 11.11 8.17 -19.61
N GLU A 460 10.24 8.79 -20.39
CA GLU A 460 9.57 8.13 -21.53
C GLU A 460 10.54 7.83 -22.68
N GLU A 461 11.59 8.64 -22.85
CA GLU A 461 12.67 8.41 -23.81
C GLU A 461 13.61 7.28 -23.36
N LYS A 462 14.02 7.32 -22.09
CA LYS A 462 15.03 6.39 -21.54
C LYS A 462 14.48 5.01 -21.22
N HIS A 463 13.21 4.92 -20.85
CA HIS A 463 12.60 3.69 -20.34
C HIS A 463 11.37 3.29 -21.14
N THR A 464 11.54 2.33 -22.06
CA THR A 464 10.44 1.80 -22.89
C THR A 464 9.26 1.32 -22.06
N ALA A 465 9.51 0.61 -20.95
CA ALA A 465 8.44 0.13 -20.05
C ALA A 465 7.62 1.29 -19.46
N PHE A 466 8.26 2.40 -19.08
CA PHE A 466 7.58 3.60 -18.60
C PHE A 466 6.77 4.27 -19.71
N ARG A 467 7.35 4.41 -20.91
CA ARG A 467 6.66 4.95 -22.08
C ARG A 467 5.39 4.17 -22.43
N LEU A 468 5.47 2.84 -22.49
CA LEU A 468 4.32 1.98 -22.79
C LEU A 468 3.27 2.08 -21.70
N LEU A 469 3.68 2.11 -20.43
CA LEU A 469 2.79 2.26 -19.30
C LEU A 469 2.06 3.61 -19.34
N MET A 470 2.77 4.70 -19.61
CA MET A 470 2.17 6.04 -19.74
C MET A 470 1.19 6.13 -20.92
N LYS A 471 1.53 5.46 -22.04
CA LYS A 471 0.61 5.35 -23.19
C LYS A 471 -0.66 4.61 -22.83
N GLU A 472 -0.55 3.48 -22.12
CA GLU A 472 -1.69 2.68 -21.65
C GLU A 472 -2.61 3.50 -20.73
N TYR A 473 -2.06 4.24 -19.75
CA TYR A 473 -2.85 5.11 -18.88
C TYR A 473 -3.53 6.24 -19.65
N ARG A 474 -2.81 6.90 -20.56
CA ARG A 474 -3.35 7.96 -21.42
C ARG A 474 -4.54 7.45 -22.24
N GLU A 475 -4.36 6.33 -22.93
CA GLU A 475 -5.39 5.74 -23.78
C GLU A 475 -6.55 5.17 -22.94
N GLY A 476 -6.26 4.63 -21.75
CA GLY A 476 -7.28 4.14 -20.83
C GLY A 476 -8.21 5.23 -20.30
N ILE A 477 -7.67 6.40 -19.93
CA ILE A 477 -8.49 7.57 -19.52
C ILE A 477 -9.37 8.04 -20.68
N LEU A 478 -8.81 8.12 -21.89
CA LEU A 478 -9.55 8.53 -23.09
C LEU A 478 -10.67 7.55 -23.43
N LEU A 479 -10.37 6.25 -23.39
CA LEU A 479 -11.36 5.19 -23.59
C LEU A 479 -12.51 5.29 -22.59
N PHE A 480 -12.20 5.46 -21.30
CA PHE A 480 -13.20 5.56 -20.24
C PHE A 480 -14.13 6.77 -20.46
N GLU A 481 -13.54 7.94 -20.65
CA GLU A 481 -14.29 9.20 -20.83
C GLU A 481 -15.18 9.16 -22.08
N MET A 482 -14.66 8.64 -23.20
CA MET A 482 -15.42 8.54 -24.44
C MET A 482 -16.53 7.49 -24.33
N THR A 483 -16.25 6.34 -23.71
CA THR A 483 -17.27 5.31 -23.49
C THR A 483 -18.37 5.81 -22.55
N ASP A 484 -18.04 6.60 -21.52
CA ASP A 484 -19.04 7.23 -20.68
C ASP A 484 -19.96 8.15 -21.47
N GLN A 485 -19.39 8.99 -22.33
CA GLN A 485 -20.17 9.92 -23.15
C GLN A 485 -21.04 9.23 -24.19
N MET A 486 -20.48 8.25 -24.91
CA MET A 486 -21.15 7.62 -26.05
C MET A 486 -22.10 6.48 -25.65
N VAL A 487 -21.87 5.86 -24.47
CA VAL A 487 -22.60 4.66 -24.05
C VAL A 487 -23.28 4.86 -22.70
N TRP A 488 -22.51 4.98 -21.61
CA TRP A 488 -23.07 4.87 -20.25
C TRP A 488 -23.95 6.06 -19.86
N SER A 489 -23.40 7.26 -19.94
CA SER A 489 -24.15 8.50 -19.66
C SER A 489 -25.24 8.74 -20.70
N LYS A 490 -25.00 8.37 -21.97
CA LYS A 490 -26.00 8.49 -23.04
C LYS A 490 -27.20 7.58 -22.77
N ALA A 491 -26.99 6.31 -22.43
CA ALA A 491 -28.07 5.36 -22.15
C ALA A 491 -28.99 5.79 -20.99
N VAL A 492 -28.43 6.56 -20.02
CA VAL A 492 -29.21 7.09 -18.88
C VAL A 492 -29.93 8.37 -19.23
N LYS A 493 -29.32 9.26 -20.04
CA LYS A 493 -29.86 10.59 -20.36
C LYS A 493 -30.85 10.58 -21.56
N ASP A 494 -30.62 9.71 -22.51
CA ASP A 494 -31.43 9.55 -23.73
C ASP A 494 -32.69 8.73 -23.44
N THR A 495 -33.64 9.34 -22.76
CA THR A 495 -34.93 8.69 -22.43
C THR A 495 -35.76 8.34 -23.65
N ALA A 496 -35.65 9.12 -24.73
CA ALA A 496 -36.35 8.86 -25.98
C ALA A 496 -35.78 7.64 -26.71
N GLY A 497 -34.43 7.55 -26.82
CA GLY A 497 -33.76 6.40 -27.41
C GLY A 497 -33.99 5.11 -26.61
N LEU A 498 -33.93 5.20 -25.27
CA LEU A 498 -34.23 4.07 -24.39
C LEU A 498 -35.66 3.56 -24.59
N ALA A 499 -36.65 4.47 -24.70
CA ALA A 499 -38.02 4.08 -24.93
C ALA A 499 -38.22 3.45 -26.33
N ALA A 500 -37.60 4.02 -27.36
CA ALA A 500 -37.64 3.45 -28.73
C ALA A 500 -37.00 2.07 -28.79
N TYR A 501 -35.87 1.88 -28.11
CA TYR A 501 -35.20 0.59 -27.99
C TYR A 501 -36.09 -0.44 -27.29
N TYR A 502 -36.72 -0.06 -26.18
CA TYR A 502 -37.67 -0.92 -25.48
C TYR A 502 -38.85 -1.31 -26.37
N GLU A 503 -39.52 -0.37 -27.05
CA GLU A 503 -40.63 -0.71 -27.93
C GLU A 503 -40.27 -1.68 -29.05
N SER A 504 -39.05 -1.55 -29.60
CA SER A 504 -38.56 -2.44 -30.64
C SER A 504 -38.16 -3.84 -30.14
N ASN A 505 -37.87 -3.98 -28.85
CA ASN A 505 -37.33 -5.20 -28.24
C ASN A 505 -38.18 -5.73 -27.07
N LYS A 506 -39.39 -5.20 -26.82
CA LYS A 506 -40.20 -5.49 -25.64
C LYS A 506 -40.55 -6.98 -25.47
N GLU A 507 -40.58 -7.74 -26.55
CA GLU A 507 -40.84 -9.17 -26.52
C GLU A 507 -39.71 -9.95 -25.79
N ASN A 508 -38.53 -9.38 -25.66
CA ASN A 508 -37.41 -9.94 -24.92
C ASN A 508 -37.50 -9.72 -23.40
N PHE A 509 -38.36 -8.76 -22.97
CA PHE A 509 -38.51 -8.36 -21.57
C PHE A 509 -39.85 -8.88 -21.00
N LYS A 510 -39.91 -10.19 -20.78
CA LYS A 510 -41.13 -10.83 -20.23
C LYS A 510 -40.94 -11.25 -18.78
N TRP A 511 -41.99 -11.08 -18.01
CA TRP A 511 -42.15 -11.82 -16.80
C TRP A 511 -42.43 -13.27 -17.15
N PRO A 512 -41.81 -14.25 -16.48
CA PRO A 512 -42.21 -15.65 -16.58
C PRO A 512 -43.63 -15.82 -16.02
N GLU A 513 -44.19 -17.01 -16.08
CA GLU A 513 -45.40 -17.36 -15.38
C GLU A 513 -45.21 -17.08 -13.88
N ARG A 514 -46.14 -16.37 -13.27
CA ARG A 514 -46.13 -15.98 -11.85
C ARG A 514 -47.40 -16.42 -11.16
N ALA A 515 -47.34 -16.61 -9.86
CA ALA A 515 -48.54 -16.89 -9.07
C ALA A 515 -48.69 -15.85 -7.97
N ASN A 516 -49.89 -15.31 -7.85
CA ASN A 516 -50.28 -14.54 -6.66
C ASN A 516 -50.66 -15.56 -5.56
N VAL A 517 -49.87 -15.62 -4.52
CA VAL A 517 -50.02 -16.66 -3.47
C VAL A 517 -50.00 -16.04 -2.08
N ILE A 518 -50.65 -16.76 -1.16
CA ILE A 518 -50.45 -16.61 0.27
C ILE A 518 -49.79 -17.91 0.78
N MET A 519 -48.64 -17.81 1.39
CA MET A 519 -47.93 -18.92 2.04
C MET A 519 -48.18 -18.85 3.53
N TYR A 520 -48.62 -19.96 4.11
CA TYR A 520 -48.87 -20.15 5.52
C TYR A 520 -47.83 -21.12 6.07
N THR A 521 -46.83 -20.60 6.80
CA THR A 521 -45.79 -21.44 7.43
C THR A 521 -46.22 -21.78 8.85
N CYS A 522 -46.51 -23.05 9.08
CA CYS A 522 -47.06 -23.58 10.33
C CYS A 522 -45.95 -24.23 11.15
N SER A 523 -45.86 -23.92 12.43
CA SER A 523 -44.83 -24.44 13.34
C SER A 523 -44.99 -25.95 13.66
N SER A 524 -46.18 -26.52 13.46
CA SER A 524 -46.45 -27.94 13.72
C SER A 524 -47.55 -28.50 12.82
N PRO A 525 -47.65 -29.84 12.68
CA PRO A 525 -48.72 -30.51 11.96
C PRO A 525 -50.14 -30.16 12.46
N GLU A 526 -50.25 -29.91 13.76
CA GLU A 526 -51.55 -29.51 14.35
C GLU A 526 -51.99 -28.13 13.93
N ILE A 527 -51.06 -27.18 13.90
CA ILE A 527 -51.30 -25.83 13.37
C ILE A 527 -51.64 -25.89 11.89
N ALA A 528 -50.90 -26.68 11.09
CA ALA A 528 -51.21 -26.86 9.66
C ALA A 528 -52.60 -27.43 9.42
N LYS A 529 -53.03 -28.45 10.21
CA LYS A 529 -54.39 -29.01 10.14
C LYS A 529 -55.48 -27.96 10.49
N LYS A 530 -55.24 -27.13 11.51
CA LYS A 530 -56.15 -26.03 11.86
C LYS A 530 -56.21 -24.97 10.76
N THR A 531 -55.02 -24.55 10.24
CA THR A 531 -54.89 -23.58 9.12
C THR A 531 -55.70 -24.07 7.90
N ARG A 532 -55.50 -25.33 7.50
CA ARG A 532 -56.19 -25.94 6.36
C ARG A 532 -57.73 -25.98 6.57
N LYS A 533 -58.19 -26.34 7.77
CA LYS A 533 -59.61 -26.32 8.11
C LYS A 533 -60.23 -24.92 7.95
N MET A 534 -59.50 -23.89 8.41
CA MET A 534 -59.94 -22.48 8.32
C MET A 534 -59.91 -21.96 6.89
N LEU A 535 -58.90 -22.31 6.11
CA LEU A 535 -58.82 -21.98 4.68
C LEU A 535 -59.98 -22.62 3.90
N ASN A 536 -60.28 -23.92 4.15
CA ASN A 536 -61.43 -24.59 3.50
C ASN A 536 -62.78 -24.03 3.95
N ALA A 537 -62.87 -23.39 5.15
CA ALA A 537 -64.04 -22.66 5.61
C ALA A 537 -64.14 -21.20 5.05
N GLY A 538 -63.18 -20.80 4.17
CA GLY A 538 -63.17 -19.50 3.55
C GLY A 538 -62.74 -18.34 4.46
N LYS A 539 -62.12 -18.59 5.59
CA LYS A 539 -61.59 -17.52 6.47
C LYS A 539 -60.46 -16.77 5.81
N ASP A 540 -60.37 -15.48 6.02
CA ASP A 540 -59.27 -14.63 5.51
C ASP A 540 -57.98 -14.82 6.31
N LYS A 541 -56.87 -14.40 5.73
CA LYS A 541 -55.52 -14.58 6.30
C LYS A 541 -55.35 -13.92 7.68
N SER A 542 -55.99 -12.76 7.90
CA SER A 542 -55.90 -11.99 9.16
C SER A 542 -56.62 -12.69 10.28
N THR A 543 -57.82 -13.25 10.00
CA THR A 543 -58.63 -14.05 10.94
C THR A 543 -57.86 -15.34 11.31
N ILE A 544 -57.27 -16.01 10.28
CA ILE A 544 -56.48 -17.26 10.53
C ILE A 544 -55.28 -16.97 11.41
N ALA A 545 -54.50 -15.93 11.08
CA ALA A 545 -53.32 -15.55 11.85
C ALA A 545 -53.72 -15.08 13.26
N GLY A 546 -54.78 -14.30 13.40
CA GLY A 546 -55.26 -13.81 14.69
C GLY A 546 -55.72 -14.94 15.62
N GLU A 547 -56.45 -15.96 15.12
CA GLU A 547 -56.91 -17.07 15.94
C GLU A 547 -55.78 -18.04 16.32
N LEU A 548 -54.84 -18.33 15.38
CA LEU A 548 -53.80 -19.33 15.64
C LEU A 548 -52.58 -18.78 16.38
N ASN A 549 -52.37 -17.46 16.34
CA ASN A 549 -51.28 -16.80 17.03
C ASN A 549 -51.65 -16.21 18.42
N GLN A 550 -52.82 -16.54 18.95
CA GLN A 550 -53.24 -16.06 20.29
C GLN A 550 -52.28 -16.48 21.41
N GLU A 551 -51.79 -17.72 21.35
CA GLU A 551 -50.88 -18.27 22.36
C GLU A 551 -49.40 -18.02 22.03
N SER A 552 -49.02 -17.97 20.75
CA SER A 552 -47.65 -17.70 20.27
C SER A 552 -47.66 -17.16 18.88
N GLN A 553 -46.95 -16.03 18.69
CA GLN A 553 -46.73 -15.40 17.35
C GLN A 553 -45.93 -16.29 16.39
N LEU A 554 -45.31 -17.34 16.89
CA LEU A 554 -44.54 -18.28 16.12
C LEU A 554 -45.34 -19.46 15.57
N ASN A 555 -46.63 -19.61 15.96
CA ASN A 555 -47.46 -20.70 15.50
C ASN A 555 -47.72 -20.64 13.97
N LEU A 556 -47.94 -19.46 13.42
CA LEU A 556 -48.23 -19.28 12.04
C LEU A 556 -47.61 -17.99 11.51
N GLN A 557 -46.80 -18.11 10.47
CA GLN A 557 -46.30 -16.99 9.66
C GLN A 557 -47.06 -16.95 8.34
N VAL A 558 -47.44 -15.73 7.90
CA VAL A 558 -48.20 -15.55 6.65
C VAL A 558 -47.40 -14.60 5.76
N GLN A 559 -47.08 -15.07 4.56
CA GLN A 559 -46.45 -14.26 3.51
C GLN A 559 -47.35 -14.22 2.28
N GLU A 560 -47.64 -13.04 1.77
CA GLU A 560 -48.41 -12.82 0.55
C GLU A 560 -47.53 -12.12 -0.50
N GLY A 561 -47.63 -12.54 -1.73
CA GLY A 561 -46.91 -11.91 -2.83
C GLY A 561 -47.16 -12.57 -4.18
N VAL A 562 -46.61 -11.93 -5.20
CA VAL A 562 -46.56 -12.46 -6.55
C VAL A 562 -45.13 -12.97 -6.81
N PHE A 563 -44.99 -14.25 -7.09
CA PHE A 563 -43.70 -14.92 -7.25
C PHE A 563 -43.63 -15.64 -8.59
N ALA A 564 -42.48 -15.60 -9.23
CA ALA A 564 -42.16 -16.56 -10.26
C ALA A 564 -41.79 -17.91 -9.61
N ARG A 565 -41.73 -18.98 -10.42
CA ARG A 565 -41.42 -20.32 -9.91
C ARG A 565 -40.03 -20.39 -9.28
N GLU A 566 -39.07 -19.72 -9.89
CA GLU A 566 -37.67 -19.63 -9.47
C GLU A 566 -37.43 -18.73 -8.25
N ASP A 567 -38.35 -17.84 -7.91
CA ASP A 567 -38.20 -16.91 -6.78
C ASP A 567 -38.32 -17.62 -5.41
N ASN A 568 -38.95 -18.80 -5.37
CA ASN A 568 -39.15 -19.52 -4.14
C ASN A 568 -39.16 -21.05 -4.35
N ALA A 569 -38.18 -21.73 -3.80
CA ALA A 569 -38.00 -23.18 -3.92
C ALA A 569 -39.18 -24.02 -3.40
N LEU A 570 -40.06 -23.48 -2.56
CA LEU A 570 -41.28 -24.14 -2.12
C LEU A 570 -42.34 -24.15 -3.23
N LEU A 571 -42.42 -23.07 -4.01
CA LEU A 571 -43.34 -22.97 -5.12
C LEU A 571 -42.97 -23.93 -6.27
N ASP A 572 -41.72 -24.25 -6.40
CA ASP A 572 -41.22 -25.23 -7.39
C ASP A 572 -41.68 -26.66 -7.10
N LYS A 573 -41.93 -26.96 -5.80
CA LYS A 573 -42.41 -28.27 -5.33
C LYS A 573 -43.92 -28.43 -5.44
N THR A 574 -44.65 -27.38 -5.88
CA THR A 574 -46.11 -27.39 -5.93
C THR A 574 -46.66 -27.44 -7.36
N THR A 575 -47.87 -28.01 -7.48
CA THR A 575 -48.65 -27.85 -8.72
C THR A 575 -49.28 -26.47 -8.75
N TRP A 576 -48.97 -25.68 -9.75
CA TRP A 576 -49.52 -24.36 -9.94
C TRP A 576 -50.95 -24.43 -10.45
N LYS A 577 -51.89 -24.38 -9.54
CA LYS A 577 -53.32 -24.37 -9.82
C LYS A 577 -54.04 -23.51 -8.78
N VAL A 578 -54.97 -22.65 -9.20
CA VAL A 578 -55.78 -21.87 -8.26
C VAL A 578 -56.46 -22.78 -7.23
N GLY A 579 -56.29 -22.44 -5.96
CA GLY A 579 -56.74 -23.23 -4.83
C GLY A 579 -55.68 -23.36 -3.73
N ILE A 580 -55.83 -24.36 -2.88
CA ILE A 580 -54.94 -24.61 -1.73
C ILE A 580 -54.07 -25.81 -2.06
N SER A 581 -52.73 -25.67 -1.91
CA SER A 581 -51.77 -26.73 -2.14
C SER A 581 -51.90 -27.89 -1.15
N GLU A 582 -51.22 -28.98 -1.42
CA GLU A 582 -50.91 -29.99 -0.38
C GLU A 582 -49.96 -29.42 0.65
N ASP A 583 -49.80 -30.09 1.77
CA ASP A 583 -48.89 -29.73 2.83
C ASP A 583 -47.44 -29.98 2.36
N ILE A 584 -46.57 -28.93 2.45
CA ILE A 584 -45.19 -28.99 2.05
C ILE A 584 -44.33 -29.01 3.30
N ALA A 585 -43.55 -30.06 3.51
CA ALA A 585 -42.58 -30.12 4.58
C ALA A 585 -41.36 -29.27 4.24
N ASP A 586 -41.00 -28.33 5.14
CA ASP A 586 -39.82 -27.49 5.01
C ASP A 586 -39.16 -27.23 6.38
N ASN A 587 -37.91 -27.67 6.53
CA ASN A 587 -37.09 -27.45 7.74
C ASN A 587 -37.79 -27.69 9.08
N GLY A 588 -38.62 -28.75 9.16
CA GLY A 588 -39.37 -29.12 10.36
C GLY A 588 -40.69 -28.34 10.54
N GLN A 589 -41.02 -27.48 9.61
CA GLN A 589 -42.30 -26.74 9.50
C GLN A 589 -43.15 -27.31 8.39
N ILE A 590 -44.41 -26.90 8.35
CA ILE A 590 -45.32 -27.24 7.26
C ILE A 590 -45.80 -25.98 6.61
N VAL A 591 -45.63 -25.87 5.29
CA VAL A 591 -46.06 -24.74 4.48
C VAL A 591 -47.27 -25.13 3.65
N ILE A 592 -48.34 -24.32 3.73
CA ILE A 592 -49.54 -24.43 2.87
C ILE A 592 -49.58 -23.20 1.97
N VAL A 593 -49.69 -23.42 0.67
CA VAL A 593 -49.73 -22.34 -0.33
C VAL A 593 -51.16 -22.20 -0.85
N GLN A 594 -51.73 -21.02 -0.72
CA GLN A 594 -53.00 -20.65 -1.34
C GLN A 594 -52.73 -19.87 -2.63
N PHE A 595 -52.96 -20.48 -3.77
CA PHE A 595 -52.88 -19.83 -5.09
C PHE A 595 -54.16 -19.06 -5.36
N LYS A 596 -54.06 -17.72 -5.40
CA LYS A 596 -55.14 -16.83 -5.73
C LYS A 596 -55.35 -16.69 -7.21
N GLU A 597 -54.25 -16.61 -7.95
CA GLU A 597 -54.25 -16.38 -9.39
C GLU A 597 -52.96 -16.92 -9.98
N ILE A 598 -53.03 -17.50 -11.18
CA ILE A 598 -51.89 -17.85 -12.04
C ILE A 598 -51.82 -16.79 -13.13
N ILE A 599 -50.72 -16.04 -13.17
CA ILE A 599 -50.51 -14.93 -14.09
C ILE A 599 -49.63 -15.44 -15.23
N SER A 600 -50.20 -15.53 -16.41
CA SER A 600 -49.46 -15.91 -17.63
C SER A 600 -48.31 -14.93 -17.89
N PRO A 601 -47.27 -15.37 -18.64
CA PRO A 601 -46.19 -14.48 -19.02
C PRO A 601 -46.68 -13.15 -19.61
N THR A 602 -46.16 -12.05 -19.11
CA THR A 602 -46.51 -10.72 -19.57
C THR A 602 -45.28 -9.87 -19.86
N ILE A 603 -45.36 -8.94 -20.79
CA ILE A 603 -44.29 -8.00 -21.07
C ILE A 603 -44.10 -7.10 -19.84
N LYS A 604 -42.83 -7.00 -19.37
CA LYS A 604 -42.44 -6.07 -18.30
C LYS A 604 -42.58 -4.63 -18.81
N LYS A 605 -43.18 -3.76 -18.05
CA LYS A 605 -43.18 -2.32 -18.39
C LYS A 605 -41.76 -1.77 -18.30
N LEU A 606 -41.47 -0.70 -19.04
CA LEU A 606 -40.16 -0.04 -19.05
C LEU A 606 -39.65 0.24 -17.62
N ASP A 607 -40.52 0.76 -16.74
CA ASP A 607 -40.11 1.08 -15.36
C ASP A 607 -39.87 -0.16 -14.50
N GLU A 608 -40.55 -1.28 -14.78
CA GLU A 608 -40.34 -2.54 -14.04
C GLU A 608 -39.02 -3.22 -14.39
N ALA A 609 -38.49 -2.99 -15.58
CA ALA A 609 -37.26 -3.61 -16.08
C ALA A 609 -36.20 -2.56 -16.47
N ARG A 610 -36.30 -1.31 -16.04
CA ARG A 610 -35.49 -0.19 -16.47
C ARG A 610 -33.98 -0.50 -16.41
N GLY A 611 -33.48 -1.11 -15.32
CA GLY A 611 -32.07 -1.45 -15.18
C GLY A 611 -31.59 -2.44 -16.25
N MET A 612 -32.37 -3.50 -16.50
CA MET A 612 -32.08 -4.50 -17.51
C MET A 612 -32.11 -3.90 -18.92
N ILE A 613 -33.14 -3.12 -19.22
CA ILE A 613 -33.33 -2.47 -20.53
C ILE A 613 -32.19 -1.46 -20.76
N THR A 614 -31.79 -0.69 -19.74
CA THR A 614 -30.66 0.25 -19.83
C THR A 614 -29.37 -0.47 -20.14
N SER A 615 -29.10 -1.62 -19.51
CA SER A 615 -27.90 -2.42 -19.76
C SER A 615 -27.86 -2.96 -21.21
N GLU A 616 -28.98 -3.46 -21.71
CA GLU A 616 -29.03 -3.93 -23.11
C GLU A 616 -28.94 -2.77 -24.10
N TYR A 617 -29.52 -1.60 -23.75
CA TYR A 617 -29.41 -0.39 -24.56
C TYR A 617 -27.97 0.12 -24.61
N GLN A 618 -27.21 0.02 -23.52
CA GLN A 618 -25.76 0.31 -23.52
C GLN A 618 -25.03 -0.60 -24.52
N THR A 619 -25.30 -1.90 -24.49
CA THR A 619 -24.71 -2.85 -25.44
C THR A 619 -25.07 -2.50 -26.89
N TYR A 620 -26.31 -2.13 -27.14
CA TYR A 620 -26.78 -1.70 -28.46
C TYR A 620 -26.06 -0.42 -28.93
N LEU A 621 -25.95 0.60 -28.07
CA LEU A 621 -25.23 1.84 -28.37
C LEU A 621 -23.76 1.60 -28.66
N GLU A 622 -23.11 0.72 -27.90
CA GLU A 622 -21.70 0.37 -28.11
C GLU A 622 -21.50 -0.34 -29.46
N GLN A 623 -22.36 -1.28 -29.80
CA GLN A 623 -22.30 -1.99 -31.09
C GLN A 623 -22.53 -1.05 -32.28
N GLN A 624 -23.49 -0.14 -32.17
CA GLN A 624 -23.71 0.89 -33.18
C GLN A 624 -22.48 1.77 -33.35
N TRP A 625 -21.96 2.30 -32.24
CA TRP A 625 -20.77 3.14 -32.26
C TRP A 625 -19.55 2.42 -32.86
N ILE A 626 -19.30 1.15 -32.49
CA ILE A 626 -18.23 0.36 -33.11
C ILE A 626 -18.45 0.21 -34.62
N THR A 627 -19.67 -0.02 -35.05
CA THR A 627 -20.00 -0.15 -36.48
C THR A 627 -19.73 1.14 -37.25
N GLU A 628 -20.10 2.28 -36.70
CA GLU A 628 -19.87 3.61 -37.25
C GLU A 628 -18.36 3.89 -37.35
N MET A 629 -17.60 3.72 -36.27
CA MET A 629 -16.15 3.92 -36.26
C MET A 629 -15.42 3.03 -37.28
N ARG A 630 -15.82 1.77 -37.41
CA ARG A 630 -15.21 0.82 -38.38
C ARG A 630 -15.53 1.20 -39.85
N ALA A 631 -16.63 1.88 -40.09
CA ALA A 631 -16.97 2.39 -41.41
C ALA A 631 -16.23 3.70 -41.74
N GLU A 632 -15.96 4.53 -40.74
CA GLU A 632 -15.33 5.84 -40.90
C GLU A 632 -13.80 5.73 -40.98
N HIS A 633 -13.17 4.90 -40.11
CA HIS A 633 -11.74 4.78 -40.00
C HIS A 633 -11.19 3.57 -40.77
N LYS A 634 -10.07 3.79 -41.45
CA LYS A 634 -9.34 2.71 -42.14
C LYS A 634 -8.35 2.06 -41.19
N TYR A 635 -8.42 0.75 -41.04
CA TYR A 635 -7.43 0.01 -40.26
C TYR A 635 -6.83 -1.15 -41.05
N GLN A 636 -5.58 -1.49 -40.74
CA GLN A 636 -4.84 -2.58 -41.38
C GLN A 636 -4.05 -3.36 -40.34
N VAL A 637 -4.26 -4.67 -40.30
CA VAL A 637 -3.53 -5.60 -39.43
C VAL A 637 -2.44 -6.31 -40.25
N ASN A 638 -1.23 -6.33 -39.70
CA ASN A 638 -0.13 -7.12 -40.25
C ASN A 638 -0.07 -8.47 -39.52
N LYS A 639 -0.74 -9.47 -40.10
CA LYS A 639 -0.82 -10.82 -39.51
C LYS A 639 0.53 -11.55 -39.48
N GLU A 640 1.44 -11.27 -40.40
CA GLU A 640 2.78 -11.85 -40.39
C GLU A 640 3.55 -11.41 -39.14
N VAL A 641 3.47 -10.12 -38.78
CA VAL A 641 4.04 -9.58 -37.55
C VAL A 641 3.30 -10.09 -36.32
N LEU A 642 1.95 -10.11 -36.36
CA LEU A 642 1.13 -10.56 -35.22
C LEU A 642 1.48 -12.00 -34.77
N TYR A 643 1.62 -12.90 -35.72
CA TYR A 643 1.87 -14.32 -35.45
C TYR A 643 3.32 -14.65 -35.06
N THR A 644 4.18 -13.65 -34.93
CA THR A 644 5.51 -13.83 -34.34
C THR A 644 5.47 -13.89 -32.80
N ILE A 645 4.31 -13.62 -32.18
CA ILE A 645 4.12 -13.70 -30.72
C ILE A 645 3.96 -15.19 -30.32
N HIS A 646 4.80 -15.65 -29.38
CA HIS A 646 4.86 -17.04 -28.92
C HIS A 646 4.72 -17.16 -27.40
#